data_c7f4ccd00f8751118159c34f7fe60b62
#
_entry.id   c7f4ccd00f8751118159c34f7fe60b62
#
_cell.length_a   1.000
_cell.length_b   1.000
_cell.length_c   1.000
_cell.angle_alpha   90.00
_cell.angle_beta   90.00
_cell.angle_gamma   90.00
#
_symmetry.space_group_name_H-M   'P 1'
#
loop_
_entity.id
_entity.type
_entity.pdbx_description
1 polymer ?
#
loop_
_entity_poly.entity_id
_entity_poly.type
_entity_poly.pdbx_seq_one_letter_code
_entity_poly.pdbx_strand_id
1 'polypeptide(L)'
;VYRRVSAYTVLIFVVISVAMLGMLGRNVEGKLSPISLSVPGTSSAHGEALAKRYFGDSNPIAILLQGPTGAVNRQGRELVARLRRDPRATTISPWDRGAVASLRRGPHRALILVDLHVSLAEAMRHTVGDLERVLDEQIQPPVHATQSGFATISRALQVESQQATQRAELLAAPLLILVLLLVFRSWVAAAIPLVLGAMTVLAGRGVLALLSSQMTIDSLSLVVCTMMGLALGVDYSLLIVSRFREELAAGYGARVAAQRCRASAGRTTMLAGATLFVSVFVSAFLQPGLLLVSLATALVVVTAISVILSTLALPPFLSLLGERINAGRIPLPFSTGGAPGRQPRIAAAAAAVLRRPVLATALILLPMALLAAPALAFNTRAPGVDELPTDSPARLNAEAINAAVGPGWTAPFELVAASPEGPVTTPARLALLRRWQPRIAADQNVKAVVGPGAIARSVVALRKLGNSFAAGQRNNLKGLAHLDRGLDRAGDAVTRLRNGLSGAANGSGALSDGAAKAHQGANLIVGGVERARAGGSRAGDAARKLAAGSDKLIKAQQRGAAVSLSLVLGLRSLTPALHKKGIAQARQLRAQLAQMAAEDPRLRAPARRAGRLAQSLAASQAEVRRLRGMAIDLNGGLNRITAASKHLQAGAGRLARAVPNLEVALNRLASGTRQLSSNLSLLEGGAEQLQERLSSGFRRSQPLRSGLERARARAARFAKPLTRASRLRERSPGLFDSGYFALSAIDGAPRGRRTLAGEAINIAQGGGAARMLIVSDRDFNTNGSRSIGHSLITDARQIEAESDLRVGVTGGAAILSDYGRATRARLPIVIGAIVAITFLMLIAILRAPLLAALTIALNLASVSVAIGVMTLVNKIPAGMPLGGHPYIDTIGAACIFGVTFGLSIDYAVFLLARVKEHHDQGFDNATAIRFGLDRTAAVITGAAAIMSAVFISFAVAPIANIGQMGLGLTVAILVDATVVRIVLLPALMLLIGERIWYVPATLDRLLPHLNVGHGPPQEAKA
;
A
#
# COMPACT_ATOMS: atom_id res chain seq x y z
N VAL A 1 -42.71 -41.21 -19.70
CA VAL A 1 -43.17 -39.80 -19.54
C VAL A 1 -42.66 -39.22 -18.19
N TYR A 2 -42.96 -39.85 -17.06
CA TYR A 2 -42.58 -39.36 -15.71
C TYR A 2 -41.07 -39.07 -15.53
N ARG A 3 -40.17 -39.91 -16.08
CA ARG A 3 -38.70 -39.67 -16.04
C ARG A 3 -38.22 -38.56 -16.97
N ARG A 4 -38.90 -38.20 -18.03
CA ARG A 4 -38.60 -37.03 -18.86
C ARG A 4 -39.00 -35.75 -18.15
N VAL A 5 -40.17 -35.76 -17.49
CA VAL A 5 -40.62 -34.62 -16.68
C VAL A 5 -39.63 -34.33 -15.57
N SER A 6 -39.04 -35.35 -14.93
CA SER A 6 -38.00 -35.13 -13.90
C SER A 6 -36.69 -34.57 -14.47
N ALA A 7 -36.30 -34.90 -15.69
CA ALA A 7 -35.10 -34.31 -16.32
C ALA A 7 -35.32 -32.81 -16.66
N TYR A 8 -36.47 -32.46 -17.21
CA TYR A 8 -36.84 -31.07 -17.46
C TYR A 8 -36.93 -30.24 -16.17
N THR A 9 -37.54 -30.80 -15.11
CA THR A 9 -37.61 -30.08 -13.80
C THR A 9 -36.25 -29.80 -13.21
N VAL A 10 -35.31 -30.75 -13.25
CA VAL A 10 -33.94 -30.54 -12.78
C VAL A 10 -33.24 -29.44 -13.61
N LEU A 11 -33.37 -29.47 -14.93
CA LEU A 11 -32.72 -28.47 -15.79
C LEU A 11 -33.31 -27.08 -15.60
N ILE A 12 -34.66 -26.98 -15.54
CA ILE A 12 -35.35 -25.69 -15.28
C ILE A 12 -34.90 -25.14 -13.93
N PHE A 13 -34.88 -25.98 -12.89
CA PHE A 13 -34.42 -25.56 -11.56
C PHE A 13 -32.97 -25.07 -11.59
N VAL A 14 -32.06 -25.79 -12.26
CA VAL A 14 -30.65 -25.36 -12.40
C VAL A 14 -30.52 -24.03 -13.16
N VAL A 15 -31.25 -23.92 -14.30
CA VAL A 15 -31.21 -22.69 -15.10
C VAL A 15 -31.73 -21.48 -14.31
N ILE A 16 -32.86 -21.65 -13.62
CA ILE A 16 -33.42 -20.61 -12.76
C ILE A 16 -32.45 -20.26 -11.62
N SER A 17 -31.84 -21.26 -10.96
CA SER A 17 -30.87 -21.01 -9.88
C SER A 17 -29.64 -20.26 -10.37
N VAL A 18 -29.09 -20.65 -11.53
CA VAL A 18 -27.93 -19.98 -12.12
C VAL A 18 -28.31 -18.56 -12.57
N ALA A 19 -29.48 -18.38 -13.17
CA ALA A 19 -29.95 -17.05 -13.58
C ALA A 19 -30.16 -16.14 -12.36
N MET A 20 -30.77 -16.65 -11.29
CA MET A 20 -30.95 -15.90 -10.05
C MET A 20 -29.60 -15.53 -9.40
N LEU A 21 -28.69 -16.49 -9.31
CA LEU A 21 -27.33 -16.21 -8.83
C LEU A 21 -26.60 -15.23 -9.73
N GLY A 22 -26.74 -15.35 -11.06
CA GLY A 22 -26.17 -14.41 -12.01
C GLY A 22 -26.70 -12.98 -11.84
N MET A 23 -27.99 -12.82 -11.58
CA MET A 23 -28.60 -11.52 -11.23
C MET A 23 -28.01 -10.94 -9.94
N LEU A 24 -27.86 -11.76 -8.91
CA LEU A 24 -27.22 -11.34 -7.65
C LEU A 24 -25.75 -10.96 -7.83
N GLY A 25 -25.04 -11.67 -8.74
CA GLY A 25 -23.64 -11.44 -9.07
C GLY A 25 -23.40 -10.25 -10.00
N ARG A 26 -24.44 -9.61 -10.56
CA ARG A 26 -24.27 -8.52 -11.54
C ARG A 26 -23.49 -7.33 -11.01
N ASN A 27 -23.72 -6.96 -9.75
CA ASN A 27 -23.07 -5.84 -9.07
C ASN A 27 -22.10 -6.30 -7.97
N VAL A 28 -21.55 -7.50 -8.07
CA VAL A 28 -20.66 -8.08 -7.05
C VAL A 28 -19.41 -7.23 -6.83
N GLU A 29 -18.87 -6.62 -7.88
CA GLU A 29 -17.69 -5.77 -7.83
C GLU A 29 -17.82 -4.63 -6.83
N GLY A 30 -18.99 -4.01 -6.75
CA GLY A 30 -19.28 -2.95 -5.77
C GLY A 30 -19.42 -3.43 -4.33
N LYS A 31 -19.61 -4.73 -4.09
CA LYS A 31 -19.79 -5.32 -2.76
C LYS A 31 -18.50 -5.88 -2.18
N LEU A 32 -17.52 -6.17 -3.03
CA LEU A 32 -16.27 -6.77 -2.60
C LEU A 32 -15.33 -5.73 -2.00
N SER A 33 -14.50 -6.19 -1.08
CA SER A 33 -13.45 -5.39 -0.47
C SER A 33 -12.32 -5.17 -1.48
N PRO A 34 -11.72 -3.98 -1.53
CA PRO A 34 -10.49 -3.81 -2.27
C PRO A 34 -9.39 -4.69 -1.68
N ILE A 35 -8.28 -4.82 -2.42
CA ILE A 35 -7.14 -5.68 -2.04
C ILE A 35 -6.74 -5.43 -0.58
N SER A 36 -7.04 -6.40 0.29
CA SER A 36 -6.72 -6.35 1.71
C SER A 36 -5.53 -7.25 2.02
N LEU A 37 -4.39 -6.63 2.23
CA LEU A 37 -3.13 -7.30 2.59
C LEU A 37 -2.92 -7.39 4.11
N SER A 38 -3.86 -6.90 4.90
CA SER A 38 -3.81 -7.00 6.36
C SER A 38 -3.97 -8.45 6.82
N VAL A 39 -3.10 -8.89 7.72
CA VAL A 39 -3.11 -10.24 8.27
C VAL A 39 -3.47 -10.19 9.75
N PRO A 40 -4.60 -10.75 10.17
CA PRO A 40 -4.99 -10.76 11.59
C PRO A 40 -3.91 -11.37 12.51
N GLY A 41 -3.72 -10.77 13.68
CA GLY A 41 -2.73 -11.22 14.66
C GLY A 41 -1.29 -10.80 14.39
N THR A 42 -1.03 -10.03 13.31
CA THR A 42 0.29 -9.44 13.04
C THR A 42 0.47 -8.09 13.73
N SER A 43 1.72 -7.65 13.81
CA SER A 43 2.09 -6.34 14.36
C SER A 43 1.43 -5.20 13.60
N SER A 44 1.37 -5.30 12.26
CA SER A 44 0.75 -4.27 11.42
C SER A 44 -0.76 -4.20 11.60
N ALA A 45 -1.44 -5.34 11.77
CA ALA A 45 -2.86 -5.37 12.06
C ALA A 45 -3.20 -4.77 13.44
N HIS A 46 -2.36 -5.05 14.45
CA HIS A 46 -2.48 -4.41 15.76
C HIS A 46 -2.24 -2.90 15.67
N GLY A 47 -1.19 -2.49 14.96
CA GLY A 47 -0.89 -1.07 14.72
C GLY A 47 -1.99 -0.37 13.93
N GLU A 48 -2.57 -1.02 12.93
CA GLU A 48 -3.71 -0.51 12.13
C GLU A 48 -4.95 -0.30 13.03
N ALA A 49 -5.24 -1.24 13.91
CA ALA A 49 -6.35 -1.10 14.86
C ALA A 49 -6.13 0.07 15.82
N LEU A 50 -4.90 0.28 16.30
CA LEU A 50 -4.54 1.45 17.10
C LEU A 50 -4.65 2.75 16.31
N ALA A 51 -4.09 2.77 15.09
CA ALA A 51 -4.16 3.94 14.21
C ALA A 51 -5.61 4.33 13.93
N LYS A 52 -6.43 3.37 13.54
CA LYS A 52 -7.85 3.58 13.24
C LYS A 52 -8.64 4.05 14.47
N ARG A 53 -8.37 3.50 15.64
CA ARG A 53 -9.05 3.88 16.89
C ARG A 53 -8.76 5.32 17.29
N TYR A 54 -7.53 5.79 17.12
CA TYR A 54 -7.08 7.07 17.64
C TYR A 54 -6.98 8.18 16.59
N PHE A 55 -6.67 7.86 15.34
CA PHE A 55 -6.52 8.82 14.24
C PHE A 55 -7.63 8.70 13.18
N GLY A 56 -8.43 7.64 13.24
CA GLY A 56 -9.40 7.30 12.20
C GLY A 56 -8.74 6.59 11.02
N ASP A 57 -9.48 6.51 9.92
CA ASP A 57 -8.93 6.03 8.66
C ASP A 57 -7.96 7.08 8.09
N SER A 58 -6.82 6.64 7.53
CA SER A 58 -5.77 7.50 7.00
C SER A 58 -5.20 6.86 5.74
N ASN A 59 -5.24 7.60 4.63
CA ASN A 59 -4.69 7.17 3.34
C ASN A 59 -3.87 8.32 2.74
N PRO A 60 -2.57 8.43 3.07
CA PRO A 60 -1.72 9.49 2.60
C PRO A 60 -1.43 9.37 1.11
N ILE A 61 -1.58 10.49 0.39
CA ILE A 61 -1.27 10.65 -1.02
C ILE A 61 -0.26 11.78 -1.16
N ALA A 62 0.82 11.53 -1.88
CA ALA A 62 1.81 12.51 -2.26
C ALA A 62 1.43 13.10 -3.64
N ILE A 63 1.36 14.43 -3.73
CA ILE A 63 1.14 15.16 -4.98
C ILE A 63 2.40 15.98 -5.25
N LEU A 64 3.07 15.69 -6.36
CA LEU A 64 4.24 16.42 -6.82
C LEU A 64 3.84 17.37 -7.94
N LEU A 65 4.07 18.65 -7.74
CA LEU A 65 3.94 19.68 -8.76
C LEU A 65 5.31 20.00 -9.35
N GLN A 66 5.41 20.02 -10.68
CA GLN A 66 6.64 20.31 -11.41
C GLN A 66 6.36 21.37 -12.50
N GLY A 67 7.23 22.37 -12.61
CA GLY A 67 7.08 23.44 -13.60
C GLY A 67 7.81 24.72 -13.21
N PRO A 68 7.60 25.82 -13.94
CA PRO A 68 8.16 27.12 -13.63
C PRO A 68 7.73 27.60 -12.23
N THR A 69 8.67 28.10 -11.44
CA THR A 69 8.49 28.46 -10.02
C THR A 69 7.25 29.33 -9.75
N GLY A 70 7.03 30.33 -10.61
CA GLY A 70 5.88 31.25 -10.47
C GLY A 70 4.54 30.52 -10.68
N ALA A 71 4.45 29.66 -11.69
CA ALA A 71 3.26 28.89 -12.01
C ALA A 71 2.99 27.84 -10.91
N VAL A 72 4.01 27.08 -10.47
CA VAL A 72 3.89 26.09 -9.37
C VAL A 72 3.40 26.75 -8.07
N ASN A 73 3.91 27.95 -7.77
CA ASN A 73 3.49 28.67 -6.56
C ASN A 73 2.05 29.17 -6.65
N ARG A 74 1.58 29.64 -7.82
CA ARG A 74 0.22 30.13 -8.02
C ARG A 74 -0.77 28.97 -8.01
N GLN A 75 -0.64 28.06 -8.97
CA GLN A 75 -1.57 26.94 -9.12
C GLN A 75 -1.53 26.01 -7.89
N GLY A 76 -0.36 25.80 -7.29
CA GLY A 76 -0.25 24.98 -6.09
C GLY A 76 -0.97 25.57 -4.87
N ARG A 77 -0.98 26.90 -4.70
CA ARG A 77 -1.76 27.54 -3.62
C ARG A 77 -3.25 27.46 -3.89
N GLU A 78 -3.68 27.60 -5.13
CA GLU A 78 -5.07 27.46 -5.54
C GLU A 78 -5.56 26.02 -5.31
N LEU A 79 -4.76 25.04 -5.75
CA LEU A 79 -5.02 23.62 -5.48
C LEU A 79 -5.16 23.33 -3.98
N VAL A 80 -4.20 23.80 -3.16
CA VAL A 80 -4.26 23.61 -1.69
C VAL A 80 -5.52 24.26 -1.11
N ALA A 81 -5.90 25.43 -1.59
CA ALA A 81 -7.12 26.10 -1.13
C ALA A 81 -8.38 25.30 -1.50
N ARG A 82 -8.39 24.65 -2.66
CA ARG A 82 -9.49 23.77 -3.10
C ARG A 82 -9.55 22.48 -2.30
N LEU A 83 -8.40 21.78 -2.12
CA LEU A 83 -8.32 20.54 -1.34
C LEU A 83 -8.74 20.72 0.12
N ARG A 84 -8.46 21.86 0.72
CA ARG A 84 -8.86 22.18 2.11
C ARG A 84 -10.34 22.41 2.32
N ARG A 85 -11.13 22.51 1.25
CA ARG A 85 -12.60 22.59 1.34
C ARG A 85 -13.23 21.21 1.52
N ASP A 86 -12.50 20.15 1.17
CA ASP A 86 -12.96 18.79 1.38
C ASP A 86 -12.74 18.39 2.86
N PRO A 87 -13.79 18.14 3.63
CA PRO A 87 -13.68 17.75 5.02
C PRO A 87 -13.06 16.35 5.20
N ARG A 88 -13.04 15.54 4.13
CA ARG A 88 -12.47 14.19 4.13
C ARG A 88 -10.94 14.20 4.01
N ALA A 89 -10.32 15.37 3.79
CA ALA A 89 -8.88 15.45 3.50
C ALA A 89 -8.16 16.44 4.39
N THR A 90 -7.03 16.05 4.93
CA THR A 90 -6.05 16.95 5.56
C THR A 90 -4.92 17.22 4.59
N THR A 91 -4.62 18.50 4.33
CA THR A 91 -3.61 18.91 3.36
C THR A 91 -2.45 19.62 4.04
N ILE A 92 -1.25 19.08 3.87
CA ILE A 92 0.03 19.67 4.29
C ILE A 92 0.73 20.21 3.06
N SER A 93 1.09 21.48 3.05
CA SER A 93 1.65 22.14 1.87
C SER A 93 2.94 22.90 2.17
N PRO A 94 3.83 23.07 1.16
CA PRO A 94 5.05 23.83 1.31
C PRO A 94 4.83 25.34 1.51
N TRP A 95 3.60 25.83 1.29
CA TRP A 95 3.22 27.24 1.46
C TRP A 95 2.65 27.56 2.84
N ASP A 96 2.51 26.58 3.71
CA ASP A 96 2.01 26.77 5.07
C ASP A 96 3.02 27.47 5.96
N ARG A 97 2.55 28.34 6.85
CA ARG A 97 3.41 28.95 7.87
C ARG A 97 3.99 27.86 8.77
N GLY A 98 5.31 27.70 8.73
CA GLY A 98 6.00 26.65 9.47
C GLY A 98 6.05 25.30 8.77
N ALA A 99 5.83 25.27 7.45
CA ALA A 99 6.01 24.09 6.63
C ALA A 99 7.41 23.47 6.76
N VAL A 100 7.50 22.18 6.63
CA VAL A 100 8.77 21.45 6.65
C VAL A 100 9.57 21.78 5.38
N ALA A 101 10.85 22.14 5.52
CA ALA A 101 11.69 22.49 4.37
C ALA A 101 11.79 21.38 3.33
N SER A 102 11.64 20.12 3.75
CA SER A 102 11.66 18.95 2.87
C SER A 102 10.51 18.89 1.85
N LEU A 103 9.43 19.65 2.02
CA LEU A 103 8.33 19.74 1.05
C LEU A 103 8.65 20.62 -0.16
N ARG A 104 9.69 21.47 -0.07
CA ARG A 104 10.22 22.24 -1.19
C ARG A 104 11.46 21.54 -1.74
N ARG A 105 11.36 21.00 -2.93
CA ARG A 105 12.42 20.24 -3.60
C ARG A 105 13.07 21.06 -4.72
N GLY A 106 13.59 22.26 -4.35
CA GLY A 106 14.15 23.22 -5.31
C GLY A 106 13.12 24.22 -5.85
N PRO A 107 13.50 25.08 -6.78
CA PRO A 107 12.63 26.15 -7.29
C PRO A 107 11.47 25.66 -8.16
N HIS A 108 11.64 24.51 -8.82
CA HIS A 108 10.70 24.00 -9.82
C HIS A 108 9.82 22.86 -9.34
N ARG A 109 9.93 22.42 -8.09
CA ARG A 109 9.21 21.27 -7.54
C ARG A 109 8.61 21.58 -6.18
N ALA A 110 7.34 21.19 -5.99
CA ALA A 110 6.63 21.31 -4.72
C ALA A 110 5.89 20.02 -4.40
N LEU A 111 6.07 19.50 -3.18
CA LEU A 111 5.37 18.32 -2.70
C LEU A 111 4.23 18.74 -1.77
N ILE A 112 3.02 18.29 -2.07
CA ILE A 112 1.84 18.43 -1.23
C ILE A 112 1.52 17.02 -0.70
N LEU A 113 1.25 16.91 0.60
CA LEU A 113 0.77 15.68 1.20
C LEU A 113 -0.71 15.85 1.53
N VAL A 114 -1.52 14.92 1.08
CA VAL A 114 -2.96 14.88 1.33
C VAL A 114 -3.26 13.58 2.07
N ASP A 115 -3.72 13.66 3.30
CA ASP A 115 -4.21 12.49 4.03
C ASP A 115 -5.73 12.43 3.90
N LEU A 116 -6.23 11.33 3.34
CA LEU A 116 -7.66 11.08 3.17
C LEU A 116 -8.20 10.33 4.38
N HIS A 117 -9.10 10.97 5.12
CA HIS A 117 -9.76 10.40 6.33
C HIS A 117 -10.99 9.58 5.96
N VAL A 118 -10.82 8.65 5.07
CA VAL A 118 -11.85 7.69 4.63
C VAL A 118 -11.23 6.30 4.61
N SER A 119 -12.07 5.26 4.64
CA SER A 119 -11.58 3.89 4.51
C SER A 119 -10.82 3.70 3.18
N LEU A 120 -9.86 2.77 3.14
CA LEU A 120 -9.14 2.44 1.91
C LEU A 120 -10.09 2.09 0.77
N ALA A 121 -11.18 1.37 1.09
CA ALA A 121 -12.22 1.02 0.13
C ALA A 121 -12.91 2.24 -0.48
N GLU A 122 -13.24 3.23 0.33
CA GLU A 122 -13.86 4.48 -0.11
C GLU A 122 -12.85 5.34 -0.89
N ALA A 123 -11.61 5.42 -0.41
CA ALA A 123 -10.53 6.11 -1.12
C ALA A 123 -10.38 5.57 -2.53
N MET A 124 -10.33 4.23 -2.69
CA MET A 124 -10.16 3.58 -3.99
C MET A 124 -11.38 3.73 -4.91
N ARG A 125 -12.61 3.66 -4.37
CA ARG A 125 -13.83 3.72 -5.19
C ARG A 125 -14.13 5.11 -5.72
N HIS A 126 -13.98 6.13 -4.87
CA HIS A 126 -14.47 7.49 -5.15
C HIS A 126 -13.39 8.55 -4.96
N THR A 127 -12.78 8.65 -3.77
CA THR A 127 -12.03 9.84 -3.37
C THR A 127 -10.75 10.04 -4.19
N VAL A 128 -10.05 8.96 -4.58
CA VAL A 128 -8.87 9.05 -5.47
C VAL A 128 -9.27 9.58 -6.85
N GLY A 129 -10.40 9.11 -7.41
CA GLY A 129 -10.91 9.62 -8.69
C GLY A 129 -11.42 11.05 -8.61
N ASP A 130 -11.99 11.46 -7.47
CA ASP A 130 -12.36 12.86 -7.22
C ASP A 130 -11.11 13.74 -7.17
N LEU A 131 -10.03 13.26 -6.54
CA LEU A 131 -8.75 13.95 -6.47
C LEU A 131 -8.09 14.07 -7.85
N GLU A 132 -8.13 13.04 -8.68
CA GLU A 132 -7.64 13.07 -10.07
C GLU A 132 -8.35 14.18 -10.86
N ARG A 133 -9.68 14.22 -10.81
CA ARG A 133 -10.46 15.28 -11.48
C ARG A 133 -10.10 16.68 -10.97
N VAL A 134 -9.94 16.85 -9.68
CA VAL A 134 -9.53 18.14 -9.11
C VAL A 134 -8.13 18.55 -9.58
N LEU A 135 -7.20 17.60 -9.74
CA LEU A 135 -5.86 17.88 -10.27
C LEU A 135 -5.92 18.28 -11.73
N ASP A 136 -6.69 17.58 -12.57
CA ASP A 136 -6.85 17.87 -13.99
C ASP A 136 -7.54 19.23 -14.22
N GLU A 137 -8.52 19.59 -13.38
CA GLU A 137 -9.21 20.87 -13.46
C GLU A 137 -8.35 22.07 -13.01
N GLN A 138 -7.54 21.88 -11.97
CA GLN A 138 -6.83 22.98 -11.30
C GLN A 138 -5.40 23.18 -11.80
N ILE A 139 -4.77 22.15 -12.36
CA ILE A 139 -3.40 22.19 -12.81
C ILE A 139 -3.35 22.18 -14.33
N GLN A 140 -2.82 23.27 -14.87
CA GLN A 140 -2.71 23.47 -16.32
C GLN A 140 -1.26 23.70 -16.73
N PRO A 141 -0.88 23.37 -17.97
CA PRO A 141 0.43 23.69 -18.50
C PRO A 141 0.83 25.14 -18.24
N PRO A 142 2.08 25.44 -17.90
CA PRO A 142 3.25 24.56 -17.93
C PRO A 142 3.53 23.79 -16.61
N VAL A 143 2.57 23.66 -15.70
CA VAL A 143 2.70 22.87 -14.48
C VAL A 143 2.14 21.47 -14.72
N HIS A 144 2.87 20.47 -14.26
CA HIS A 144 2.42 19.08 -14.27
C HIS A 144 2.24 18.62 -12.84
N ALA A 145 1.12 17.94 -12.56
CA ALA A 145 0.84 17.28 -11.31
C ALA A 145 0.98 15.78 -11.46
N THR A 146 1.67 15.15 -10.55
CA THR A 146 1.71 13.69 -10.40
C THR A 146 1.29 13.33 -9.00
N GLN A 147 0.46 12.30 -8.86
CA GLN A 147 0.04 11.82 -7.55
C GLN A 147 0.37 10.35 -7.37
N SER A 148 0.76 9.97 -6.16
CA SER A 148 0.93 8.57 -5.79
C SER A 148 0.76 8.38 -4.27
N GLY A 149 0.30 7.19 -3.91
CA GLY A 149 0.11 6.76 -2.54
C GLY A 149 -0.42 5.33 -2.53
N PHE A 150 -0.52 4.71 -1.37
CA PHE A 150 -0.96 3.32 -1.28
C PHE A 150 -2.37 3.12 -1.89
N ALA A 151 -3.30 4.05 -1.65
CA ALA A 151 -4.66 3.99 -2.19
C ALA A 151 -4.68 4.16 -3.72
N THR A 152 -3.86 5.05 -4.30
CA THR A 152 -3.79 5.26 -5.75
C THR A 152 -3.21 4.05 -6.46
N ILE A 153 -2.14 3.45 -5.92
CA ILE A 153 -1.51 2.24 -6.44
C ILE A 153 -2.48 1.05 -6.34
N SER A 154 -3.13 0.88 -5.20
CA SER A 154 -4.10 -0.21 -5.00
C SER A 154 -5.30 -0.10 -5.93
N ARG A 155 -5.82 1.12 -6.15
CA ARG A 155 -6.88 1.38 -7.15
C ARG A 155 -6.41 1.03 -8.56
N ALA A 156 -5.22 1.47 -8.95
CA ALA A 156 -4.66 1.16 -10.26
C ALA A 156 -4.49 -0.35 -10.45
N LEU A 157 -3.95 -1.06 -9.47
CA LEU A 157 -3.84 -2.53 -9.48
C LEU A 157 -5.21 -3.19 -9.65
N GLN A 158 -6.23 -2.71 -8.96
CA GLN A 158 -7.58 -3.26 -9.08
C GLN A 158 -8.18 -3.00 -10.47
N VAL A 159 -8.12 -1.77 -10.96
CA VAL A 159 -8.68 -1.38 -12.27
C VAL A 159 -7.96 -2.12 -13.40
N GLU A 160 -6.63 -2.13 -13.38
CA GLU A 160 -5.82 -2.84 -14.37
C GLU A 160 -6.06 -4.36 -14.33
N SER A 161 -6.20 -4.95 -13.13
CA SER A 161 -6.53 -6.36 -12.96
C SER A 161 -7.90 -6.71 -13.54
N GLN A 162 -8.90 -5.83 -13.36
CA GLN A 162 -10.23 -6.02 -13.94
C GLN A 162 -10.19 -5.91 -15.47
N GLN A 163 -9.52 -4.89 -16.01
CA GLN A 163 -9.36 -4.73 -17.46
C GLN A 163 -8.55 -5.88 -18.08
N ALA A 164 -7.47 -6.28 -17.43
CA ALA A 164 -6.66 -7.42 -17.86
C ALA A 164 -7.47 -8.71 -17.88
N THR A 165 -8.31 -8.93 -16.86
CA THR A 165 -9.22 -10.08 -16.81
C THR A 165 -10.23 -10.05 -17.94
N GLN A 166 -10.89 -8.91 -18.20
CA GLN A 166 -11.84 -8.76 -19.31
C GLN A 166 -11.18 -9.02 -20.67
N ARG A 167 -9.97 -8.48 -20.89
CA ARG A 167 -9.20 -8.74 -22.12
C ARG A 167 -8.83 -10.22 -22.24
N ALA A 168 -8.41 -10.86 -21.14
CA ALA A 168 -8.10 -12.28 -21.12
C ALA A 168 -9.35 -13.13 -21.41
N GLU A 169 -10.52 -12.79 -20.88
CA GLU A 169 -11.80 -13.47 -21.18
C GLU A 169 -12.16 -13.36 -22.66
N LEU A 170 -12.01 -12.17 -23.26
CA LEU A 170 -12.26 -11.92 -24.68
C LEU A 170 -11.32 -12.73 -25.58
N LEU A 171 -10.04 -12.91 -25.16
CA LEU A 171 -9.08 -13.74 -25.88
C LEU A 171 -9.32 -15.24 -25.63
N ALA A 172 -9.73 -15.61 -24.40
CA ALA A 172 -10.00 -16.99 -24.03
C ALA A 172 -11.17 -17.58 -24.83
N ALA A 173 -12.25 -16.82 -25.04
CA ALA A 173 -13.47 -17.31 -25.68
C ALA A 173 -13.22 -17.88 -27.09
N PRO A 174 -12.62 -17.14 -28.06
CA PRO A 174 -12.34 -17.67 -29.39
C PRO A 174 -11.32 -18.81 -29.37
N LEU A 175 -10.27 -18.70 -28.54
CA LEU A 175 -9.25 -19.74 -28.41
C LEU A 175 -9.86 -21.03 -27.84
N LEU A 176 -10.71 -20.92 -26.82
CA LEU A 176 -11.42 -22.03 -26.23
C LEU A 176 -12.39 -22.69 -27.21
N ILE A 177 -13.16 -21.90 -27.96
CA ILE A 177 -14.04 -22.40 -29.02
C ILE A 177 -13.22 -23.18 -30.05
N LEU A 178 -12.11 -22.64 -30.52
CA LEU A 178 -11.23 -23.30 -31.48
C LEU A 178 -10.75 -24.65 -30.96
N VAL A 179 -10.21 -24.67 -29.73
CA VAL A 179 -9.67 -25.91 -29.12
C VAL A 179 -10.80 -26.92 -28.87
N LEU A 180 -11.97 -26.48 -28.37
CA LEU A 180 -13.13 -27.37 -28.20
C LEU A 180 -13.59 -27.95 -29.51
N LEU A 181 -13.63 -27.19 -30.60
CA LEU A 181 -13.98 -27.66 -31.92
C LEU A 181 -12.96 -28.67 -32.46
N LEU A 182 -11.67 -28.43 -32.21
CA LEU A 182 -10.60 -29.39 -32.56
C LEU A 182 -10.76 -30.73 -31.80
N VAL A 183 -11.09 -30.65 -30.49
CA VAL A 183 -11.22 -31.82 -29.61
C VAL A 183 -12.51 -32.60 -29.95
N PHE A 184 -13.65 -31.92 -29.98
CA PHE A 184 -14.96 -32.55 -30.16
C PHE A 184 -15.37 -32.74 -31.61
N ARG A 185 -14.85 -31.90 -32.52
CA ARG A 185 -15.20 -31.95 -33.96
C ARG A 185 -16.70 -31.83 -34.23
N SER A 186 -17.44 -31.21 -33.33
CA SER A 186 -18.88 -30.97 -33.38
C SER A 186 -19.21 -29.68 -32.67
N TRP A 187 -19.94 -28.80 -33.32
CA TRP A 187 -20.38 -27.52 -32.75
C TRP A 187 -21.24 -27.72 -31.49
N VAL A 188 -22.16 -28.68 -31.53
CA VAL A 188 -23.04 -28.96 -30.38
C VAL A 188 -22.23 -29.52 -29.20
N ALA A 189 -21.34 -30.47 -29.43
CA ALA A 189 -20.51 -31.02 -28.36
C ALA A 189 -19.52 -30.00 -27.78
N ALA A 190 -19.00 -29.06 -28.61
CA ALA A 190 -18.11 -27.99 -28.19
C ALA A 190 -18.84 -26.90 -27.38
N ALA A 191 -20.07 -26.58 -27.74
CA ALA A 191 -20.87 -25.58 -27.04
C ALA A 191 -21.22 -25.96 -25.59
N ILE A 192 -21.40 -27.24 -25.30
CA ILE A 192 -21.81 -27.71 -23.98
C ILE A 192 -20.81 -27.33 -22.88
N PRO A 193 -19.51 -27.65 -22.99
CA PRO A 193 -18.51 -27.23 -22.02
C PRO A 193 -18.42 -25.72 -21.86
N LEU A 194 -18.51 -24.99 -22.97
CA LEU A 194 -18.46 -23.53 -22.93
C LEU A 194 -19.60 -22.93 -22.12
N VAL A 195 -20.84 -23.44 -22.36
CA VAL A 195 -22.03 -22.99 -21.63
C VAL A 195 -21.92 -23.35 -20.13
N LEU A 196 -21.45 -24.56 -19.81
CA LEU A 196 -21.26 -24.93 -18.39
C LEU A 196 -20.18 -24.11 -17.71
N GLY A 197 -19.08 -23.82 -18.39
CA GLY A 197 -18.06 -22.90 -17.88
C GLY A 197 -18.64 -21.53 -17.57
N ALA A 198 -19.38 -20.95 -18.53
CA ALA A 198 -20.03 -19.66 -18.34
C ALA A 198 -21.07 -19.71 -17.19
N MET A 199 -21.88 -20.78 -17.08
CA MET A 199 -22.80 -20.96 -15.97
C MET A 199 -22.09 -21.08 -14.62
N THR A 200 -20.92 -21.74 -14.58
CA THR A 200 -20.10 -21.86 -13.35
C THR A 200 -19.60 -20.49 -12.90
N VAL A 201 -19.08 -19.69 -13.82
CA VAL A 201 -18.63 -18.32 -13.53
C VAL A 201 -19.79 -17.45 -13.04
N LEU A 202 -20.94 -17.51 -13.76
CA LEU A 202 -22.10 -16.70 -13.43
C LEU A 202 -22.65 -17.03 -12.03
N ALA A 203 -22.80 -18.32 -11.74
CA ALA A 203 -23.25 -18.79 -10.44
C ALA A 203 -22.20 -18.52 -9.35
N GLY A 204 -20.89 -18.67 -9.66
CA GLY A 204 -19.79 -18.36 -8.76
C GLY A 204 -19.80 -16.91 -8.31
N ARG A 205 -19.94 -15.98 -9.25
CA ARG A 205 -20.08 -14.53 -8.95
C ARG A 205 -21.28 -14.27 -8.05
N GLY A 206 -22.41 -14.95 -8.29
CA GLY A 206 -23.59 -14.85 -7.44
C GLY A 206 -23.38 -15.34 -6.02
N VAL A 207 -22.73 -16.48 -5.85
CA VAL A 207 -22.43 -17.04 -4.53
C VAL A 207 -21.42 -16.13 -3.79
N LEU A 208 -20.40 -15.61 -4.47
CA LEU A 208 -19.46 -14.63 -3.88
C LEU A 208 -20.20 -13.35 -3.45
N ALA A 209 -21.19 -12.89 -4.23
CA ALA A 209 -22.03 -11.75 -3.85
C ALA A 209 -22.90 -12.04 -2.61
N LEU A 210 -23.36 -13.27 -2.40
CA LEU A 210 -24.06 -13.67 -1.18
C LEU A 210 -23.09 -13.77 0.01
N LEU A 211 -21.94 -14.41 -0.18
CA LEU A 211 -20.94 -14.55 0.87
C LEU A 211 -20.36 -13.21 1.31
N SER A 212 -20.27 -12.23 0.40
CA SER A 212 -19.78 -10.88 0.73
C SER A 212 -20.65 -10.13 1.75
N SER A 213 -21.89 -10.58 1.98
CA SER A 213 -22.75 -10.05 3.04
C SER A 213 -22.46 -10.65 4.42
N GLN A 214 -21.78 -11.78 4.50
CA GLN A 214 -21.47 -12.49 5.74
C GLN A 214 -19.98 -12.40 6.11
N MET A 215 -19.10 -12.30 5.12
CA MET A 215 -17.67 -12.22 5.31
C MET A 215 -17.05 -11.26 4.29
N THR A 216 -15.95 -10.63 4.68
CA THR A 216 -15.21 -9.76 3.77
C THR A 216 -14.54 -10.62 2.69
N ILE A 217 -14.84 -10.35 1.43
CA ILE A 217 -14.25 -11.04 0.28
C ILE A 217 -13.47 -10.02 -0.55
N ASP A 218 -12.25 -10.37 -0.90
CA ASP A 218 -11.37 -9.54 -1.71
C ASP A 218 -11.76 -9.55 -3.19
N SER A 219 -11.60 -8.41 -3.86
CA SER A 219 -11.95 -8.23 -5.28
C SER A 219 -11.17 -9.13 -6.24
N LEU A 220 -9.91 -9.50 -5.93
CA LEU A 220 -9.13 -10.45 -6.72
C LEU A 220 -9.73 -11.86 -6.76
N SER A 221 -10.60 -12.19 -5.82
CA SER A 221 -11.36 -13.45 -5.86
C SER A 221 -12.21 -13.60 -7.12
N LEU A 222 -12.63 -12.49 -7.77
CA LEU A 222 -13.35 -12.54 -9.04
C LEU A 222 -12.48 -13.05 -10.20
N VAL A 223 -11.20 -12.68 -10.21
CA VAL A 223 -10.22 -13.16 -11.21
C VAL A 223 -10.13 -14.69 -11.11
N VAL A 224 -9.94 -15.20 -9.88
CA VAL A 224 -9.89 -16.65 -9.63
C VAL A 224 -11.23 -17.31 -9.96
N CYS A 225 -12.35 -16.70 -9.57
CA CYS A 225 -13.68 -17.19 -9.88
C CYS A 225 -13.90 -17.35 -11.38
N THR A 226 -13.52 -16.35 -12.18
CA THR A 226 -13.70 -16.39 -13.64
C THR A 226 -12.72 -17.38 -14.28
N MET A 227 -11.44 -17.26 -13.99
CA MET A 227 -10.38 -18.11 -14.58
C MET A 227 -10.62 -19.59 -14.25
N MET A 228 -10.85 -19.89 -12.97
CA MET A 228 -11.04 -21.27 -12.52
C MET A 228 -12.43 -21.79 -12.80
N GLY A 229 -13.46 -20.94 -12.72
CA GLY A 229 -14.83 -21.31 -13.04
C GLY A 229 -14.98 -21.72 -14.50
N LEU A 230 -14.33 -20.97 -15.41
CA LEU A 230 -14.27 -21.34 -16.82
C LEU A 230 -13.47 -22.62 -17.03
N ALA A 231 -12.27 -22.73 -16.45
CA ALA A 231 -11.39 -23.88 -16.61
C ALA A 231 -12.05 -25.17 -16.09
N LEU A 232 -12.50 -25.21 -14.82
CA LEU A 232 -13.12 -26.39 -14.20
C LEU A 232 -14.49 -26.73 -14.81
N GLY A 233 -15.28 -25.71 -15.15
CA GLY A 233 -16.59 -25.91 -15.77
C GLY A 233 -16.50 -26.60 -17.12
N VAL A 234 -15.49 -26.21 -17.92
CA VAL A 234 -15.21 -26.83 -19.21
C VAL A 234 -14.61 -28.22 -19.02
N ASP A 235 -13.65 -28.38 -18.13
CA ASP A 235 -12.92 -29.63 -17.94
C ASP A 235 -13.79 -30.77 -17.43
N TYR A 236 -14.54 -30.58 -16.37
CA TYR A 236 -15.42 -31.60 -15.82
C TYR A 236 -16.56 -31.96 -16.80
N SER A 237 -17.03 -30.99 -17.56
CA SER A 237 -18.02 -31.26 -18.60
C SER A 237 -17.43 -32.03 -19.79
N LEU A 238 -16.17 -31.76 -20.15
CA LEU A 238 -15.43 -32.47 -21.18
C LEU A 238 -15.42 -33.99 -20.88
N LEU A 239 -15.02 -34.35 -19.65
CA LEU A 239 -14.95 -35.77 -19.25
C LEU A 239 -16.30 -36.49 -19.41
N ILE A 240 -17.36 -35.82 -18.99
CA ILE A 240 -18.72 -36.39 -19.05
C ILE A 240 -19.22 -36.45 -20.50
N VAL A 241 -19.00 -35.39 -21.30
CA VAL A 241 -19.42 -35.33 -22.71
C VAL A 241 -18.65 -36.37 -23.54
N SER A 242 -17.33 -36.47 -23.33
CA SER A 242 -16.52 -37.49 -24.02
C SER A 242 -16.99 -38.89 -23.70
N ARG A 243 -17.24 -39.20 -22.43
CA ARG A 243 -17.74 -40.51 -22.01
C ARG A 243 -19.14 -40.81 -22.57
N PHE A 244 -20.01 -39.82 -22.57
CA PHE A 244 -21.36 -39.99 -23.16
C PHE A 244 -21.28 -40.31 -24.66
N ARG A 245 -20.40 -39.65 -25.38
CA ARG A 245 -20.18 -39.94 -26.82
C ARG A 245 -19.58 -41.32 -27.05
N GLU A 246 -18.72 -41.82 -26.18
CA GLU A 246 -18.19 -43.18 -26.20
C GLU A 246 -19.29 -44.19 -25.99
N GLU A 247 -20.17 -44.02 -25.01
CA GLU A 247 -21.31 -44.94 -24.75
C GLU A 247 -22.34 -44.93 -25.90
N LEU A 248 -22.59 -43.77 -26.50
CA LEU A 248 -23.42 -43.69 -27.71
C LEU A 248 -22.77 -44.45 -28.91
N ALA A 249 -21.45 -44.27 -29.09
CA ALA A 249 -20.69 -44.96 -30.13
C ALA A 249 -20.64 -46.49 -29.91
N ALA A 250 -20.76 -46.93 -28.66
CA ALA A 250 -20.89 -48.35 -28.29
C ALA A 250 -22.32 -48.91 -28.51
N GLY A 251 -23.24 -48.08 -29.05
CA GLY A 251 -24.58 -48.49 -29.40
C GLY A 251 -25.64 -48.37 -28.27
N TYR A 252 -25.30 -47.80 -27.14
CA TYR A 252 -26.24 -47.63 -26.05
C TYR A 252 -27.19 -46.46 -26.33
N GLY A 253 -28.46 -46.61 -26.06
CA GLY A 253 -29.44 -45.53 -26.18
C GLY A 253 -29.13 -44.38 -25.23
N ALA A 254 -29.47 -43.15 -25.63
CA ALA A 254 -29.11 -41.90 -24.94
C ALA A 254 -29.33 -41.90 -23.42
N ARG A 255 -30.40 -42.53 -22.95
CA ARG A 255 -30.71 -42.60 -21.50
C ARG A 255 -29.76 -43.53 -20.76
N VAL A 256 -29.51 -44.72 -21.34
CA VAL A 256 -28.56 -45.69 -20.77
C VAL A 256 -27.15 -45.12 -20.78
N ALA A 257 -26.77 -44.51 -21.87
CA ALA A 257 -25.48 -43.81 -22.01
C ALA A 257 -25.31 -42.70 -20.94
N ALA A 258 -26.33 -41.89 -20.68
CA ALA A 258 -26.29 -40.88 -19.64
C ALA A 258 -26.20 -41.46 -18.21
N GLN A 259 -26.90 -42.57 -17.95
CA GLN A 259 -26.85 -43.27 -16.66
C GLN A 259 -25.46 -43.89 -16.43
N ARG A 260 -24.92 -44.57 -17.44
CA ARG A 260 -23.53 -45.13 -17.39
C ARG A 260 -22.47 -44.08 -17.23
N CYS A 261 -22.63 -42.98 -17.96
CA CYS A 261 -21.76 -41.82 -17.86
C CYS A 261 -21.79 -41.21 -16.45
N ARG A 262 -22.97 -41.05 -15.84
CA ARG A 262 -23.11 -40.60 -14.46
C ARG A 262 -22.48 -41.58 -13.46
N ALA A 263 -22.65 -42.87 -13.65
CA ALA A 263 -22.09 -43.92 -12.77
C ALA A 263 -20.55 -44.06 -12.89
N SER A 264 -19.95 -43.72 -14.04
CA SER A 264 -18.51 -43.80 -14.30
C SER A 264 -17.85 -42.41 -14.22
N ALA A 265 -17.88 -41.65 -15.30
CA ALA A 265 -17.23 -40.31 -15.39
C ALA A 265 -17.78 -39.33 -14.33
N GLY A 266 -19.10 -39.34 -14.08
CA GLY A 266 -19.69 -38.50 -13.04
C GLY A 266 -19.20 -38.81 -11.64
N ARG A 267 -18.99 -40.08 -11.29
CA ARG A 267 -18.39 -40.47 -10.00
C ARG A 267 -16.93 -40.06 -9.91
N THR A 268 -16.16 -40.27 -11.00
CA THR A 268 -14.74 -39.82 -11.05
C THR A 268 -14.65 -38.30 -10.88
N THR A 269 -15.46 -37.54 -11.62
CA THR A 269 -15.54 -36.07 -11.49
C THR A 269 -15.90 -35.63 -10.06
N MET A 270 -16.86 -36.33 -9.42
CA MET A 270 -17.25 -36.04 -8.04
C MET A 270 -16.10 -36.31 -7.05
N LEU A 271 -15.37 -37.43 -7.20
CA LEU A 271 -14.23 -37.75 -6.33
C LEU A 271 -13.08 -36.77 -6.54
N ALA A 272 -12.77 -36.48 -7.78
CA ALA A 272 -11.74 -35.53 -8.17
C ALA A 272 -12.07 -34.11 -7.62
N GLY A 273 -13.27 -33.61 -7.92
CA GLY A 273 -13.71 -32.32 -7.41
C GLY A 273 -13.84 -32.27 -5.89
N ALA A 274 -14.22 -33.37 -5.22
CA ALA A 274 -14.20 -33.45 -3.76
C ALA A 274 -12.78 -33.37 -3.21
N THR A 275 -11.80 -33.96 -3.86
CA THR A 275 -10.39 -33.87 -3.45
C THR A 275 -9.89 -32.43 -3.52
N LEU A 276 -10.14 -31.74 -4.64
CA LEU A 276 -9.80 -30.33 -4.81
C LEU A 276 -10.55 -29.47 -3.78
N PHE A 277 -11.86 -29.68 -3.65
CA PHE A 277 -12.69 -28.95 -2.70
C PHE A 277 -12.15 -29.06 -1.26
N VAL A 278 -11.92 -30.28 -0.77
CA VAL A 278 -11.46 -30.52 0.61
C VAL A 278 -10.06 -29.96 0.82
N SER A 279 -9.16 -30.16 -0.14
CA SER A 279 -7.78 -29.67 -0.05
C SER A 279 -7.74 -28.15 0.04
N VAL A 280 -8.49 -27.46 -0.83
CA VAL A 280 -8.54 -25.98 -0.83
C VAL A 280 -9.34 -25.46 0.36
N PHE A 281 -10.45 -26.09 0.72
CA PHE A 281 -11.26 -25.72 1.87
C PHE A 281 -10.45 -25.77 3.18
N VAL A 282 -9.73 -26.84 3.43
CA VAL A 282 -8.89 -26.96 4.63
C VAL A 282 -7.72 -25.99 4.54
N SER A 283 -7.12 -25.82 3.37
CA SER A 283 -6.03 -24.85 3.19
C SER A 283 -6.45 -23.41 3.48
N ALA A 284 -7.72 -23.05 3.23
CA ALA A 284 -8.25 -21.72 3.50
C ALA A 284 -8.11 -21.33 4.98
N PHE A 285 -8.30 -22.27 5.91
CA PHE A 285 -8.12 -22.02 7.35
C PHE A 285 -6.66 -21.85 7.76
N LEU A 286 -5.73 -22.31 6.95
CA LEU A 286 -4.28 -22.19 7.21
C LEU A 286 -3.67 -20.97 6.54
N GLN A 287 -4.38 -20.32 5.61
CA GLN A 287 -3.89 -19.15 4.89
C GLN A 287 -3.76 -17.94 5.80
N PRO A 288 -2.68 -17.19 5.70
CA PRO A 288 -2.55 -15.92 6.38
C PRO A 288 -3.26 -14.82 5.59
N GLY A 289 -4.10 -14.07 6.29
CA GLY A 289 -4.72 -12.87 5.74
C GLY A 289 -5.93 -13.11 4.85
N LEU A 290 -6.73 -12.05 4.75
CA LEU A 290 -8.04 -12.07 4.11
C LEU A 290 -7.97 -12.33 2.61
N LEU A 291 -6.95 -11.83 1.94
CA LEU A 291 -6.77 -11.97 0.49
C LEU A 291 -6.68 -13.45 0.08
N LEU A 292 -5.74 -14.21 0.67
CA LEU A 292 -5.54 -15.61 0.32
C LEU A 292 -6.74 -16.49 0.74
N VAL A 293 -7.39 -16.18 1.86
CA VAL A 293 -8.64 -16.83 2.27
C VAL A 293 -9.75 -16.58 1.25
N SER A 294 -9.84 -15.34 0.73
CA SER A 294 -10.85 -14.98 -0.28
C SER A 294 -10.62 -15.72 -1.60
N LEU A 295 -9.34 -15.83 -2.05
CA LEU A 295 -8.98 -16.58 -3.25
C LEU A 295 -9.31 -18.08 -3.09
N ALA A 296 -8.97 -18.67 -1.95
CA ALA A 296 -9.31 -20.04 -1.64
C ALA A 296 -10.84 -20.25 -1.58
N THR A 297 -11.59 -19.31 -1.00
CA THR A 297 -13.06 -19.34 -0.97
C THR A 297 -13.64 -19.32 -2.38
N ALA A 298 -13.14 -18.45 -3.27
CA ALA A 298 -13.58 -18.42 -4.66
C ALA A 298 -13.33 -19.76 -5.36
N LEU A 299 -12.16 -20.36 -5.14
CA LEU A 299 -11.81 -21.66 -5.72
C LEU A 299 -12.71 -22.79 -5.18
N VAL A 300 -13.00 -22.79 -3.88
CA VAL A 300 -13.95 -23.73 -3.25
C VAL A 300 -15.34 -23.59 -3.86
N VAL A 301 -15.83 -22.37 -4.01
CA VAL A 301 -17.15 -22.06 -4.57
C VAL A 301 -17.26 -22.54 -6.01
N VAL A 302 -16.30 -22.16 -6.87
CA VAL A 302 -16.38 -22.57 -8.29
C VAL A 302 -16.18 -24.06 -8.48
N THR A 303 -15.35 -24.71 -7.65
CA THR A 303 -15.18 -26.17 -7.66
C THR A 303 -16.50 -26.87 -7.32
N ALA A 304 -17.16 -26.46 -6.24
CA ALA A 304 -18.44 -27.01 -5.83
C ALA A 304 -19.50 -26.84 -6.92
N ILE A 305 -19.64 -25.64 -7.47
CA ILE A 305 -20.61 -25.34 -8.54
C ILE A 305 -20.32 -26.16 -9.79
N SER A 306 -19.03 -26.21 -10.21
CA SER A 306 -18.62 -26.96 -11.39
C SER A 306 -18.96 -28.45 -11.27
N VAL A 307 -18.67 -29.04 -10.09
CA VAL A 307 -19.01 -30.46 -9.80
C VAL A 307 -20.53 -30.66 -9.82
N ILE A 308 -21.27 -29.79 -9.15
CA ILE A 308 -22.74 -29.86 -9.11
C ILE A 308 -23.34 -29.77 -10.52
N LEU A 309 -22.93 -28.76 -11.31
CA LEU A 309 -23.44 -28.58 -12.66
C LEU A 309 -23.09 -29.76 -13.57
N SER A 310 -21.85 -30.24 -13.50
CA SER A 310 -21.36 -31.34 -14.34
C SER A 310 -22.03 -32.67 -13.96
N THR A 311 -22.22 -32.98 -12.67
CA THR A 311 -22.74 -34.28 -12.24
C THR A 311 -24.27 -34.32 -12.13
N LEU A 312 -24.93 -33.17 -11.84
CA LEU A 312 -26.36 -33.11 -11.62
C LEU A 312 -27.14 -32.61 -12.85
N ALA A 313 -26.65 -31.57 -13.52
CA ALA A 313 -27.36 -30.95 -14.64
C ALA A 313 -26.99 -31.58 -15.99
N LEU A 314 -25.71 -31.89 -16.20
CA LEU A 314 -25.24 -32.34 -17.50
C LEU A 314 -25.78 -33.71 -17.93
N PRO A 315 -25.82 -34.81 -17.11
CA PRO A 315 -26.35 -36.10 -17.55
C PRO A 315 -27.82 -36.05 -17.96
N PRO A 316 -28.77 -35.39 -17.24
CA PRO A 316 -30.12 -35.19 -17.73
C PRO A 316 -30.18 -34.43 -19.06
N PHE A 317 -29.39 -33.39 -19.23
CA PHE A 317 -29.29 -32.62 -20.46
C PHE A 317 -28.85 -33.51 -21.64
N LEU A 318 -27.77 -34.29 -21.44
CA LEU A 318 -27.25 -35.19 -22.45
C LEU A 318 -28.28 -36.27 -22.82
N SER A 319 -29.05 -36.78 -21.86
CA SER A 319 -30.11 -37.77 -22.13
C SER A 319 -31.24 -37.22 -23.01
N LEU A 320 -31.51 -35.91 -22.96
CA LEU A 320 -32.47 -35.23 -23.82
C LEU A 320 -31.90 -34.90 -25.20
N LEU A 321 -30.62 -34.55 -25.25
CA LEU A 321 -29.93 -34.19 -26.49
C LEU A 321 -29.69 -35.44 -27.39
N GLY A 322 -29.32 -36.58 -26.79
CA GLY A 322 -29.10 -37.83 -27.48
C GLY A 322 -28.04 -37.74 -28.58
N GLU A 323 -28.34 -38.34 -29.75
CA GLU A 323 -27.41 -38.35 -30.89
C GLU A 323 -27.16 -36.97 -31.50
N ARG A 324 -28.02 -35.96 -31.23
CA ARG A 324 -27.84 -34.60 -31.68
C ARG A 324 -26.55 -33.95 -31.15
N ILE A 325 -25.96 -34.54 -30.13
CA ILE A 325 -24.62 -34.10 -29.62
C ILE A 325 -23.54 -34.13 -30.70
N ASN A 326 -23.67 -35.00 -31.70
CA ASN A 326 -22.75 -35.12 -32.82
C ASN A 326 -23.14 -34.25 -34.03
N ALA A 327 -24.15 -33.41 -33.94
CA ALA A 327 -24.57 -32.51 -34.99
C ALA A 327 -23.50 -31.43 -35.28
N GLY A 328 -23.44 -30.95 -36.51
CA GLY A 328 -22.46 -29.97 -36.96
C GLY A 328 -21.04 -30.52 -36.97
N ARG A 329 -20.85 -31.73 -37.49
CA ARG A 329 -19.49 -32.32 -37.63
C ARG A 329 -18.62 -31.51 -38.56
N ILE A 330 -17.41 -31.20 -38.13
CA ILE A 330 -16.41 -30.48 -38.89
C ILE A 330 -15.42 -31.53 -39.47
N PRO A 331 -15.26 -31.61 -40.79
CA PRO A 331 -14.29 -32.50 -41.41
C PRO A 331 -12.87 -31.87 -41.27
N LEU A 332 -12.12 -32.28 -40.28
CA LEU A 332 -10.72 -31.87 -40.10
C LEU A 332 -9.77 -32.94 -40.64
N PRO A 333 -8.71 -32.59 -41.38
CA PRO A 333 -7.79 -33.51 -42.02
C PRO A 333 -6.91 -34.31 -41.03
N PHE A 334 -6.82 -33.84 -39.76
CA PHE A 334 -6.02 -34.53 -38.75
C PHE A 334 -6.92 -35.39 -37.83
N SER A 335 -6.85 -36.73 -37.95
CA SER A 335 -7.60 -37.65 -37.08
C SER A 335 -6.90 -37.75 -35.70
N THR A 336 -7.44 -37.12 -34.69
CA THR A 336 -7.08 -37.40 -33.29
C THR A 336 -8.01 -38.46 -32.68
N GLY A 337 -9.15 -38.74 -33.28
CA GLY A 337 -10.08 -39.79 -32.89
C GLY A 337 -9.92 -41.02 -33.77
N GLY A 338 -9.44 -42.13 -33.22
CA GLY A 338 -9.36 -43.37 -33.90
C GLY A 338 -10.72 -43.87 -34.38
N ALA A 339 -10.78 -44.33 -35.62
CA ALA A 339 -11.83 -45.24 -36.04
C ALA A 339 -11.83 -46.47 -35.11
N PRO A 340 -12.95 -47.14 -34.91
CA PRO A 340 -12.97 -48.40 -34.14
C PRO A 340 -11.87 -49.36 -34.63
N GLY A 341 -10.87 -49.63 -33.77
CA GLY A 341 -9.71 -50.49 -34.10
C GLY A 341 -8.38 -49.78 -34.37
N ARG A 342 -8.30 -48.41 -34.45
CA ARG A 342 -7.03 -47.70 -34.61
C ARG A 342 -6.64 -47.00 -33.30
N GLN A 343 -5.47 -47.31 -32.75
CA GLN A 343 -4.94 -46.67 -31.56
C GLN A 343 -4.75 -45.14 -31.80
N PRO A 344 -5.15 -44.28 -30.83
CA PRO A 344 -4.82 -42.88 -30.94
C PRO A 344 -3.32 -42.67 -31.14
N ARG A 345 -2.91 -41.80 -32.08
CA ARG A 345 -1.50 -41.54 -32.39
C ARG A 345 -0.68 -41.20 -31.14
N ILE A 346 -1.30 -40.49 -30.17
CA ILE A 346 -0.65 -40.10 -28.90
C ILE A 346 -0.44 -41.35 -28.02
N ALA A 347 -1.40 -42.22 -27.90
CA ALA A 347 -1.26 -43.48 -27.14
C ALA A 347 -0.20 -44.40 -27.80
N ALA A 348 -0.20 -44.47 -29.12
CA ALA A 348 0.78 -45.24 -29.88
C ALA A 348 2.23 -44.65 -29.70
N ALA A 349 2.36 -43.31 -29.72
CA ALA A 349 3.64 -42.66 -29.46
C ALA A 349 4.09 -42.92 -28.02
N ALA A 350 3.22 -42.75 -27.03
CA ALA A 350 3.49 -43.06 -25.63
C ALA A 350 3.90 -44.54 -25.46
N ALA A 351 3.16 -45.48 -26.07
CA ALA A 351 3.51 -46.91 -26.03
C ALA A 351 4.87 -47.23 -26.66
N ALA A 352 5.25 -46.52 -27.74
CA ALA A 352 6.58 -46.64 -28.35
C ALA A 352 7.71 -46.16 -27.43
N VAL A 353 7.50 -45.02 -26.74
CA VAL A 353 8.46 -44.47 -25.77
C VAL A 353 8.57 -45.37 -24.54
N LEU A 354 7.46 -45.94 -24.07
CA LEU A 354 7.38 -46.83 -22.91
C LEU A 354 8.02 -48.24 -23.17
N ARG A 355 8.43 -48.55 -24.39
CA ARG A 355 9.21 -49.77 -24.66
C ARG A 355 10.60 -49.76 -24.00
N ARG A 356 11.10 -48.56 -23.66
CA ARG A 356 12.38 -48.37 -22.93
C ARG A 356 12.13 -47.45 -21.72
N PRO A 357 11.49 -47.95 -20.66
CA PRO A 357 10.99 -47.10 -19.57
C PRO A 357 12.11 -46.37 -18.79
N VAL A 358 13.30 -46.95 -18.65
CA VAL A 358 14.49 -46.34 -18.04
C VAL A 358 14.92 -45.11 -18.84
N LEU A 359 15.08 -45.28 -20.16
CA LEU A 359 15.48 -44.19 -21.04
C LEU A 359 14.45 -43.08 -21.10
N ALA A 360 13.16 -43.45 -21.19
CA ALA A 360 12.05 -42.49 -21.14
C ALA A 360 12.04 -41.68 -19.85
N THR A 361 12.22 -42.35 -18.71
CA THR A 361 12.29 -41.71 -17.41
C THR A 361 13.46 -40.72 -17.31
N ALA A 362 14.67 -41.16 -17.72
CA ALA A 362 15.86 -40.32 -17.69
C ALA A 362 15.76 -39.11 -18.62
N LEU A 363 15.25 -39.32 -19.85
CA LEU A 363 15.08 -38.25 -20.85
C LEU A 363 14.07 -37.17 -20.43
N ILE A 364 13.13 -37.51 -19.57
CA ILE A 364 12.14 -36.59 -19.08
C ILE A 364 12.54 -35.97 -17.73
N LEU A 365 13.06 -36.77 -16.79
CA LEU A 365 13.41 -36.26 -15.47
C LEU A 365 14.59 -35.27 -15.55
N LEU A 366 15.56 -35.48 -16.44
CA LEU A 366 16.69 -34.57 -16.55
C LEU A 366 16.29 -33.15 -17.01
N PRO A 367 15.57 -32.96 -18.13
CA PRO A 367 15.04 -31.63 -18.47
C PRO A 367 14.11 -31.07 -17.43
N MET A 368 13.23 -31.86 -16.80
CA MET A 368 12.37 -31.41 -15.73
C MET A 368 13.19 -30.90 -14.53
N ALA A 369 14.24 -31.62 -14.11
CA ALA A 369 15.12 -31.20 -13.03
C ALA A 369 15.87 -29.90 -13.39
N LEU A 370 16.34 -29.79 -14.64
CA LEU A 370 17.00 -28.58 -15.13
C LEU A 370 16.05 -27.36 -15.13
N LEU A 371 14.81 -27.54 -15.59
CA LEU A 371 13.81 -26.50 -15.58
C LEU A 371 13.28 -26.19 -14.17
N ALA A 372 13.30 -27.16 -13.27
CA ALA A 372 12.92 -26.96 -11.87
C ALA A 372 14.04 -26.32 -11.02
N ALA A 373 15.32 -26.48 -11.41
CA ALA A 373 16.46 -25.97 -10.65
C ALA A 373 16.37 -24.46 -10.32
N PRO A 374 15.92 -23.57 -11.23
CA PRO A 374 15.74 -22.15 -10.90
C PRO A 374 14.71 -21.90 -9.80
N ALA A 375 13.79 -22.84 -9.53
CA ALA A 375 12.86 -22.72 -8.42
C ALA A 375 13.55 -22.71 -7.05
N LEU A 376 14.79 -23.22 -6.94
CA LEU A 376 15.58 -23.13 -5.70
C LEU A 376 16.00 -21.69 -5.37
N ALA A 377 16.10 -20.83 -6.38
CA ALA A 377 16.40 -19.40 -6.26
C ALA A 377 15.13 -18.52 -6.29
N PHE A 378 13.99 -19.14 -6.13
CA PHE A 378 12.70 -18.49 -6.17
C PHE A 378 12.56 -17.43 -5.06
N ASN A 379 12.16 -16.23 -5.47
CA ASN A 379 11.95 -15.12 -4.57
C ASN A 379 10.51 -14.59 -4.74
N THR A 380 9.77 -14.53 -3.64
CA THR A 380 8.42 -13.98 -3.64
C THR A 380 8.37 -12.63 -2.95
N ARG A 381 7.57 -11.74 -3.52
CA ARG A 381 7.25 -10.44 -2.92
C ARG A 381 5.74 -10.23 -2.92
N ALA A 382 5.29 -9.34 -2.03
CA ALA A 382 3.92 -8.87 -2.07
C ALA A 382 3.69 -7.96 -3.29
N PRO A 383 2.44 -7.83 -3.79
CA PRO A 383 2.14 -6.97 -4.92
C PRO A 383 2.54 -5.52 -4.67
N GLY A 384 3.11 -4.88 -5.68
CA GLY A 384 3.61 -3.51 -5.62
C GLY A 384 3.42 -2.74 -6.92
N VAL A 385 4.05 -1.57 -7.01
CA VAL A 385 4.02 -0.71 -8.21
C VAL A 385 4.57 -1.45 -9.45
N ASP A 386 5.55 -2.31 -9.24
CA ASP A 386 6.21 -3.09 -10.31
C ASP A 386 5.27 -4.07 -11.03
N GLU A 387 4.09 -4.34 -10.45
CA GLU A 387 3.10 -5.20 -11.09
C GLU A 387 2.28 -4.49 -12.15
N LEU A 388 2.21 -3.16 -12.07
CA LEU A 388 1.53 -2.37 -13.07
C LEU A 388 2.33 -2.37 -14.39
N PRO A 389 1.65 -2.28 -15.53
CA PRO A 389 2.29 -2.10 -16.83
C PRO A 389 3.27 -0.93 -16.81
N THR A 390 4.35 -1.02 -17.59
CA THR A 390 5.40 0.01 -17.64
C THR A 390 4.90 1.36 -18.15
N ASP A 391 3.85 1.36 -18.94
CA ASP A 391 3.15 2.52 -19.50
C ASP A 391 1.96 2.99 -18.67
N SER A 392 1.65 2.31 -17.56
CA SER A 392 0.55 2.69 -16.67
C SER A 392 0.82 4.06 -16.03
N PRO A 393 -0.13 5.01 -16.13
CA PRO A 393 0.02 6.33 -15.52
C PRO A 393 0.32 6.27 -14.01
N ALA A 394 -0.29 5.32 -13.29
CA ALA A 394 -0.06 5.16 -11.87
C ALA A 394 1.38 4.70 -11.55
N ARG A 395 1.98 3.85 -12.39
CA ARG A 395 3.38 3.44 -12.28
C ARG A 395 4.31 4.60 -12.58
N LEU A 396 4.10 5.29 -13.69
CA LEU A 396 4.90 6.45 -14.10
C LEU A 396 4.85 7.56 -13.04
N ASN A 397 3.68 7.82 -12.46
CA ASN A 397 3.51 8.78 -11.39
C ASN A 397 4.25 8.37 -10.11
N ALA A 398 4.17 7.11 -9.72
CA ALA A 398 4.90 6.59 -8.56
C ALA A 398 6.42 6.66 -8.76
N GLU A 399 6.92 6.29 -9.95
CA GLU A 399 8.33 6.40 -10.31
C GLU A 399 8.81 7.85 -10.34
N ALA A 400 8.01 8.79 -10.87
CA ALA A 400 8.31 10.21 -10.86
C ALA A 400 8.41 10.78 -9.44
N ILE A 401 7.51 10.40 -8.54
CA ILE A 401 7.54 10.78 -7.13
C ILE A 401 8.75 10.14 -6.43
N ASN A 402 9.01 8.85 -6.67
CA ASN A 402 10.16 8.15 -6.11
C ASN A 402 11.49 8.80 -6.55
N ALA A 403 11.61 9.19 -7.82
CA ALA A 403 12.78 9.89 -8.33
C ALA A 403 12.94 11.30 -7.72
N ALA A 404 11.84 12.00 -7.46
CA ALA A 404 11.86 13.37 -6.96
C ALA A 404 12.10 13.45 -5.44
N VAL A 405 11.46 12.60 -4.66
CA VAL A 405 11.42 12.70 -3.19
C VAL A 405 11.95 11.47 -2.48
N GLY A 406 12.10 10.35 -3.20
CA GLY A 406 12.51 9.04 -2.71
C GLY A 406 11.33 8.09 -2.49
N PRO A 407 11.61 6.78 -2.53
CA PRO A 407 10.60 5.74 -2.67
C PRO A 407 9.68 5.58 -1.46
N GLY A 408 10.12 5.90 -0.26
CA GLY A 408 9.36 5.66 0.97
C GLY A 408 8.14 6.56 1.19
N TRP A 409 7.95 7.61 0.39
CA TRP A 409 6.81 8.52 0.54
C TRP A 409 5.50 7.95 0.01
N THR A 410 5.56 6.99 -0.88
CA THR A 410 4.37 6.34 -1.46
C THR A 410 3.71 5.34 -0.50
N ALA A 411 4.50 4.76 0.42
CA ALA A 411 4.01 3.83 1.44
C ALA A 411 4.90 3.92 2.70
N PRO A 412 4.74 4.94 3.56
CA PRO A 412 5.52 5.07 4.78
C PRO A 412 5.15 3.99 5.80
N PHE A 413 6.07 3.71 6.72
CA PHE A 413 5.74 3.03 7.97
C PHE A 413 5.13 4.03 8.95
N GLU A 414 4.24 3.54 9.78
CA GLU A 414 3.65 4.31 10.88
C GLU A 414 3.89 3.58 12.20
N LEU A 415 4.45 4.29 13.18
CA LEU A 415 4.52 3.82 14.56
C LEU A 415 3.52 4.63 15.37
N VAL A 416 2.52 3.95 15.92
CA VAL A 416 1.45 4.55 16.73
C VAL A 416 1.67 4.16 18.18
N ALA A 417 1.82 5.15 19.04
CA ALA A 417 1.97 4.98 20.48
C ALA A 417 0.71 5.53 21.18
N ALA A 418 -0.10 4.65 21.74
CA ALA A 418 -1.36 5.00 22.39
C ALA A 418 -1.23 4.90 23.91
N SER A 419 -1.77 5.86 24.60
CA SER A 419 -1.85 5.86 26.06
C SER A 419 -3.13 5.20 26.55
N PRO A 420 -3.10 4.24 27.46
CA PRO A 420 -4.30 3.68 28.06
C PRO A 420 -5.04 4.72 28.92
N GLU A 421 -4.30 5.61 29.59
CA GLU A 421 -4.85 6.62 30.48
C GLU A 421 -4.25 8.01 30.22
N GLY A 422 -5.11 8.96 29.82
CA GLY A 422 -4.75 10.35 29.59
C GLY A 422 -3.89 10.58 28.33
N PRO A 423 -3.41 11.81 28.12
CA PRO A 423 -2.74 12.20 26.89
C PRO A 423 -1.28 11.68 26.80
N VAL A 424 -0.82 11.40 25.58
CA VAL A 424 0.60 11.10 25.28
C VAL A 424 1.52 12.30 25.45
N THR A 425 0.93 13.49 25.58
CA THR A 425 1.63 14.76 25.73
C THR A 425 2.13 15.01 27.14
N THR A 426 2.02 14.05 28.05
CA THR A 426 2.69 14.13 29.34
C THR A 426 4.21 14.30 29.15
N PRO A 427 4.90 15.03 30.04
CA PRO A 427 6.35 15.25 29.90
C PRO A 427 7.18 13.96 29.80
N ALA A 428 6.81 12.93 30.56
CA ALA A 428 7.53 11.64 30.55
C ALA A 428 7.37 10.93 29.18
N ARG A 429 6.14 10.78 28.70
CA ARG A 429 5.82 10.12 27.43
C ARG A 429 6.40 10.88 26.23
N LEU A 430 6.31 12.21 26.22
CA LEU A 430 6.96 13.02 25.18
C LEU A 430 8.49 12.95 25.21
N ALA A 431 9.10 12.87 26.39
CA ALA A 431 10.54 12.69 26.52
C ALA A 431 11.00 11.33 25.99
N LEU A 432 10.21 10.27 26.23
CA LEU A 432 10.42 8.94 25.68
C LEU A 432 10.35 8.96 24.14
N LEU A 433 9.24 9.44 23.58
CA LEU A 433 9.03 9.52 22.13
C LEU A 433 10.11 10.37 21.43
N ARG A 434 10.55 11.46 22.07
CA ARG A 434 11.66 12.30 21.59
C ARG A 434 12.99 11.54 21.59
N ARG A 435 13.25 10.65 22.55
CA ARG A 435 14.47 9.83 22.62
C ARG A 435 14.49 8.78 21.51
N TRP A 436 13.34 8.18 21.21
CA TRP A 436 13.20 7.15 20.22
C TRP A 436 13.22 7.65 18.77
N GLN A 437 12.64 8.81 18.49
CA GLN A 437 12.60 9.35 17.12
C GLN A 437 13.97 9.45 16.42
N PRO A 438 15.06 10.00 17.03
CA PRO A 438 16.37 10.01 16.40
C PRO A 438 17.03 8.62 16.34
N ARG A 439 16.69 7.67 17.23
CA ARG A 439 17.17 6.29 17.14
C ARG A 439 16.61 5.60 15.90
N ILE A 440 15.32 5.70 15.68
CA ILE A 440 14.67 5.20 14.48
C ILE A 440 15.22 5.89 13.23
N ALA A 441 15.47 7.20 13.28
CA ALA A 441 16.05 7.96 12.17
C ALA A 441 17.52 7.62 11.87
N ALA A 442 18.22 6.92 12.77
CA ALA A 442 19.61 6.49 12.59
C ALA A 442 19.74 5.16 11.84
N ASP A 443 18.66 4.44 11.56
CA ASP A 443 18.67 3.25 10.70
C ASP A 443 19.09 3.65 9.27
N GLN A 444 20.04 2.91 8.69
CA GLN A 444 20.64 3.19 7.38
C GLN A 444 19.63 3.23 6.23
N ASN A 445 18.52 2.52 6.38
CA ASN A 445 17.45 2.46 5.37
C ASN A 445 16.33 3.48 5.62
N VAL A 446 16.41 4.27 6.70
CA VAL A 446 15.42 5.31 7.02
C VAL A 446 15.90 6.66 6.52
N LYS A 447 15.11 7.27 5.64
CA LYS A 447 15.37 8.59 5.05
C LYS A 447 14.90 9.74 5.93
N ALA A 448 13.75 9.59 6.56
CA ALA A 448 13.16 10.63 7.40
C ALA A 448 12.19 10.02 8.42
N VAL A 449 12.09 10.67 9.57
CA VAL A 449 11.08 10.38 10.58
C VAL A 449 10.32 11.66 10.92
N VAL A 450 9.02 11.67 10.69
CA VAL A 450 8.12 12.77 11.04
C VAL A 450 7.30 12.34 12.24
N GLY A 451 7.43 13.03 13.36
CA GLY A 451 6.78 12.61 14.60
C GLY A 451 6.77 13.68 15.68
N PRO A 452 6.35 13.34 16.92
CA PRO A 452 6.14 14.29 18.01
C PRO A 452 7.42 14.91 18.57
N GLY A 453 8.62 14.51 18.13
CA GLY A 453 9.89 15.02 18.67
C GLY A 453 10.12 16.52 18.50
N ALA A 454 9.61 17.12 17.44
CA ALA A 454 9.62 18.58 17.25
C ALA A 454 8.72 19.29 18.27
N ILE A 455 7.58 18.70 18.57
CA ILE A 455 6.58 19.17 19.54
C ILE A 455 7.15 19.07 20.95
N ALA A 456 7.84 17.99 21.27
CA ALA A 456 8.46 17.76 22.58
C ALA A 456 9.48 18.84 22.95
N ARG A 457 10.21 19.41 21.98
CA ARG A 457 11.13 20.53 22.23
C ARG A 457 10.41 21.80 22.69
N SER A 458 9.27 22.09 22.06
CA SER A 458 8.44 23.24 22.44
C SER A 458 7.79 23.04 23.80
N VAL A 459 7.36 21.82 24.11
CA VAL A 459 6.76 21.47 25.42
C VAL A 459 7.78 21.51 26.55
N VAL A 460 9.03 21.12 26.31
CA VAL A 460 10.12 21.25 27.30
C VAL A 460 10.39 22.73 27.62
N ALA A 461 10.36 23.60 26.61
CA ALA A 461 10.48 25.05 26.84
C ALA A 461 9.29 25.58 27.66
N LEU A 462 8.06 25.16 27.33
CA LEU A 462 6.84 25.49 28.10
C LEU A 462 6.86 24.91 29.51
N ARG A 463 7.40 23.69 29.70
CA ARG A 463 7.58 23.10 31.02
C ARG A 463 8.60 23.86 31.86
N LYS A 464 9.70 24.32 31.27
CA LYS A 464 10.66 25.19 31.96
C LYS A 464 9.97 26.48 32.40
N LEU A 465 9.14 27.06 31.55
CA LEU A 465 8.26 28.19 31.92
C LEU A 465 7.31 27.76 33.04
N GLY A 466 6.54 26.67 32.87
CA GLY A 466 5.61 26.15 33.86
C GLY A 466 6.27 25.81 35.19
N ASN A 467 7.49 25.25 35.17
CA ASN A 467 8.25 24.94 36.38
C ASN A 467 8.82 26.20 37.05
N SER A 468 9.18 27.26 36.27
CA SER A 468 9.51 28.58 36.84
C SER A 468 8.32 29.27 37.47
N PHE A 469 7.09 28.99 36.99
CA PHE A 469 5.83 29.38 37.65
C PHE A 469 5.58 28.58 38.95
N ALA A 470 6.19 27.42 39.10
CA ALA A 470 5.90 26.47 40.18
C ALA A 470 6.86 26.54 41.34
N ALA A 471 8.02 27.04 41.15
CA ALA A 471 9.08 27.08 42.18
C ALA A 471 8.96 28.30 43.13
N GLY A 472 7.76 28.48 43.70
CA GLY A 472 7.54 29.39 44.78
C GLY A 472 7.82 30.89 44.48
N GLN A 473 7.37 31.78 45.34
CA GLN A 473 7.40 33.22 45.16
C GLN A 473 8.79 33.81 44.81
N ARG A 474 9.88 33.21 45.26
CA ARG A 474 11.27 33.62 44.96
C ARG A 474 11.75 33.25 43.55
N ASN A 475 11.24 32.11 42.98
CA ASN A 475 11.59 31.66 41.64
C ASN A 475 10.68 32.29 40.58
N ASN A 476 9.45 32.66 40.90
CA ASN A 476 8.55 33.38 40.00
C ASN A 476 9.03 34.80 39.72
N LEU A 477 9.59 35.47 40.73
CA LEU A 477 10.28 36.75 40.55
C LEU A 477 11.56 36.59 39.73
N LYS A 478 12.29 35.48 39.89
CA LYS A 478 13.46 35.18 39.02
C LYS A 478 13.03 34.86 37.57
N GLY A 479 11.91 34.18 37.35
CA GLY A 479 11.36 33.90 36.03
C GLY A 479 10.84 35.15 35.31
N LEU A 480 10.17 36.05 36.07
CA LEU A 480 9.78 37.36 35.58
C LEU A 480 10.99 38.27 35.37
N ALA A 481 12.00 38.17 36.24
CA ALA A 481 13.27 38.83 36.05
C ALA A 481 14.09 38.25 34.88
N HIS A 482 13.90 36.97 34.54
CA HIS A 482 14.38 36.36 33.30
C HIS A 482 13.61 36.82 32.07
N LEU A 483 12.30 36.97 32.17
CA LEU A 483 11.47 37.56 31.13
C LEU A 483 11.80 39.05 30.97
N ASP A 484 11.94 39.75 32.06
CA ASP A 484 12.31 41.16 32.07
C ASP A 484 13.73 41.35 31.46
N ARG A 485 14.69 40.53 31.87
CA ARG A 485 16.01 40.46 31.24
C ARG A 485 16.00 40.01 29.78
N GLY A 486 15.03 39.13 29.42
CA GLY A 486 14.77 38.72 28.03
C GLY A 486 14.20 39.90 27.22
N LEU A 487 13.29 40.64 27.80
CA LEU A 487 12.71 41.85 27.20
C LEU A 487 13.75 42.98 27.15
N ASP A 488 14.61 43.07 28.15
CA ASP A 488 15.76 44.00 28.13
C ASP A 488 16.73 43.65 27.01
N ARG A 489 17.10 42.33 26.89
CA ARG A 489 17.95 41.87 25.79
C ARG A 489 17.30 42.06 24.42
N ALA A 490 15.98 41.87 24.34
CA ALA A 490 15.22 42.17 23.13
C ALA A 490 15.20 43.69 22.86
N GLY A 491 15.05 44.50 23.90
CA GLY A 491 15.16 45.97 23.84
C GLY A 491 16.55 46.42 23.37
N ASP A 492 17.57 45.79 23.96
CA ASP A 492 18.96 46.04 23.56
C ASP A 492 19.25 45.51 22.13
N ALA A 493 18.66 44.39 21.76
CA ALA A 493 18.76 43.88 20.40
C ALA A 493 18.05 44.80 19.38
N VAL A 494 16.87 45.34 19.75
CA VAL A 494 16.16 46.33 18.93
C VAL A 494 16.97 47.62 18.85
N THR A 495 17.61 48.03 19.95
CA THR A 495 18.48 49.21 19.98
C THR A 495 19.75 48.99 19.12
N ARG A 496 20.37 47.82 19.23
CA ARG A 496 21.49 47.43 18.37
C ARG A 496 21.08 47.28 16.90
N LEU A 497 19.90 46.73 16.64
CA LEU A 497 19.31 46.67 15.30
C LEU A 497 19.11 48.08 14.75
N ARG A 498 18.58 48.97 15.55
CA ARG A 498 18.38 50.38 15.19
C ARG A 498 19.69 51.08 14.89
N ASN A 499 20.70 50.85 15.74
CA ASN A 499 22.03 51.41 15.54
C ASN A 499 22.73 50.78 14.31
N GLY A 500 22.50 49.46 14.09
CA GLY A 500 22.98 48.75 12.91
C GLY A 500 22.27 49.21 11.62
N LEU A 501 20.97 49.45 11.69
CA LEU A 501 20.19 50.00 10.55
C LEU A 501 20.60 51.42 10.23
N SER A 502 20.89 52.25 11.28
CA SER A 502 21.42 53.60 11.10
C SER A 502 22.84 53.57 10.51
N GLY A 503 23.70 52.64 11.03
CA GLY A 503 25.06 52.46 10.49
C GLY A 503 25.05 51.95 9.05
N ALA A 504 24.14 51.01 8.73
CA ALA A 504 23.97 50.50 7.39
C ALA A 504 23.38 51.54 6.42
N ALA A 505 22.45 52.39 6.92
CA ALA A 505 21.90 53.49 6.11
C ALA A 505 22.98 54.54 5.81
N ASN A 506 23.84 54.83 6.78
CA ASN A 506 24.98 55.74 6.56
C ASN A 506 26.02 55.08 5.63
N GLY A 507 26.27 53.78 5.76
CA GLY A 507 27.15 53.07 4.82
C GLY A 507 26.58 52.97 3.40
N SER A 508 25.25 52.84 3.26
CA SER A 508 24.55 52.88 1.98
C SER A 508 24.58 54.27 1.34
N GLY A 509 24.47 55.31 2.16
CA GLY A 509 24.67 56.67 1.68
C GLY A 509 26.08 56.88 1.18
N ALA A 510 27.09 56.36 1.92
CA ALA A 510 28.49 56.44 1.48
C ALA A 510 28.76 55.61 0.20
N LEU A 511 27.99 54.51 0.02
CA LEU A 511 28.04 53.70 -1.20
C LEU A 511 27.38 54.42 -2.39
N SER A 512 26.26 55.12 -2.17
CA SER A 512 25.59 55.95 -3.17
C SER A 512 26.51 57.12 -3.59
N ASP A 513 27.12 57.81 -2.59
CA ASP A 513 28.07 58.86 -2.86
C ASP A 513 29.33 58.35 -3.59
N GLY A 514 29.74 57.10 -3.24
CA GLY A 514 30.83 56.43 -3.95
C GLY A 514 30.49 56.05 -5.36
N ALA A 515 29.29 55.55 -5.57
CA ALA A 515 28.77 55.21 -6.89
C ALA A 515 28.57 56.47 -7.77
N ALA A 516 28.04 57.55 -7.20
CA ALA A 516 27.90 58.82 -7.91
C ALA A 516 29.24 59.39 -8.33
N LYS A 517 30.26 59.31 -7.43
CA LYS A 517 31.65 59.72 -7.75
C LYS A 517 32.30 58.81 -8.79
N ALA A 518 32.00 57.49 -8.74
CA ALA A 518 32.47 56.53 -9.72
C ALA A 518 31.79 56.75 -11.07
N HIS A 519 30.48 57.14 -11.07
CA HIS A 519 29.72 57.52 -12.27
C HIS A 519 30.28 58.80 -12.93
N GLN A 520 30.62 59.81 -12.13
CA GLN A 520 31.33 60.97 -12.61
C GLN A 520 32.74 60.62 -13.13
N GLY A 521 33.46 59.70 -12.44
CA GLY A 521 34.73 59.18 -12.91
C GLY A 521 34.63 58.37 -14.20
N ALA A 522 33.54 57.56 -14.39
CA ALA A 522 33.29 56.79 -15.59
C ALA A 522 33.03 57.72 -16.82
N ASN A 523 32.37 58.85 -16.63
CA ASN A 523 32.20 59.83 -17.68
C ASN A 523 33.51 60.59 -18.05
N LEU A 524 34.47 60.57 -17.18
CA LEU A 524 35.83 61.04 -17.42
C LEU A 524 36.80 59.99 -18.03
N ILE A 525 36.32 58.75 -18.15
CA ILE A 525 37.13 57.54 -18.50
C ILE A 525 37.28 57.30 -19.99
N VAL A 526 37.14 58.18 -20.82
CA VAL A 526 37.71 58.02 -22.18
C VAL A 526 39.27 58.07 -22.13
N GLY A 527 39.87 58.54 -21.01
CA GLY A 527 41.28 58.54 -20.87
C GLY A 527 41.91 57.86 -19.63
N GLY A 528 41.14 56.99 -18.89
CA GLY A 528 41.62 56.56 -17.56
C GLY A 528 41.33 55.12 -17.13
N VAL A 529 41.32 54.14 -18.09
CA VAL A 529 41.04 52.69 -17.83
C VAL A 529 41.95 52.09 -16.77
N GLU A 530 43.18 52.55 -16.63
CA GLU A 530 44.09 52.09 -15.59
C GLU A 530 43.70 52.55 -14.15
N ARG A 531 42.95 53.62 -14.02
CA ARG A 531 42.44 54.05 -12.72
C ARG A 531 41.16 53.32 -12.28
N ALA A 532 40.38 52.82 -13.21
CA ALA A 532 39.17 52.07 -12.92
C ALA A 532 39.45 50.69 -12.29
N ARG A 533 40.59 50.08 -12.59
CA ARG A 533 41.02 48.77 -12.06
C ARG A 533 41.26 48.82 -10.54
N ALA A 534 41.79 49.91 -10.05
CA ALA A 534 42.02 50.10 -8.60
C ALA A 534 40.72 50.42 -7.82
N GLY A 535 39.67 50.93 -8.52
CA GLY A 535 38.39 51.23 -7.91
C GLY A 535 37.47 49.99 -7.73
N GLY A 536 37.53 49.06 -8.67
CA GLY A 536 36.69 47.83 -8.66
C GLY A 536 37.01 46.90 -7.50
N SER A 537 38.28 46.73 -7.17
CA SER A 537 38.74 45.90 -6.03
C SER A 537 38.21 46.39 -4.68
N ARG A 538 38.13 47.69 -4.46
CA ARG A 538 37.63 48.27 -3.20
C ARG A 538 36.12 48.14 -3.02
N ALA A 539 35.37 48.17 -4.10
CA ALA A 539 33.93 47.93 -4.04
C ALA A 539 33.58 46.47 -3.77
N GLY A 540 34.41 45.51 -4.26
CA GLY A 540 34.27 44.09 -3.95
C GLY A 540 34.54 43.77 -2.48
N ASP A 541 35.50 44.48 -1.86
CA ASP A 541 35.80 44.32 -0.43
C ASP A 541 34.69 44.91 0.46
N ALA A 542 34.12 46.02 0.05
CA ALA A 542 32.98 46.61 0.74
C ALA A 542 31.71 45.70 0.65
N ALA A 543 31.48 45.11 -0.51
CA ALA A 543 30.38 44.18 -0.70
C ALA A 543 30.54 42.88 0.09
N ARG A 544 31.76 42.36 0.25
CA ARG A 544 32.07 41.21 1.12
C ARG A 544 31.85 41.54 2.59
N LYS A 545 32.24 42.74 3.04
CA LYS A 545 31.98 43.21 4.40
C LYS A 545 30.49 43.40 4.68
N LEU A 546 29.74 43.90 3.73
CA LEU A 546 28.27 44.06 3.84
C LEU A 546 27.55 42.71 3.88
N ALA A 547 27.98 41.74 3.08
CA ALA A 547 27.45 40.38 3.10
C ALA A 547 27.72 39.65 4.42
N ALA A 548 28.92 39.84 4.98
CA ALA A 548 29.28 39.31 6.29
C ALA A 548 28.55 40.01 7.47
N GLY A 549 28.24 41.29 7.31
CA GLY A 549 27.44 42.04 8.28
C GLY A 549 25.97 41.61 8.31
N SER A 550 25.41 41.40 7.12
CA SER A 550 24.03 40.92 6.99
C SER A 550 23.83 39.47 7.50
N ASP A 551 24.83 38.61 7.37
CA ASP A 551 24.80 37.24 7.92
C ASP A 551 24.76 37.25 9.46
N LYS A 552 25.54 38.15 10.11
CA LYS A 552 25.47 38.33 11.55
C LYS A 552 24.11 38.84 12.02
N LEU A 553 23.48 39.70 11.22
CA LEU A 553 22.16 40.26 11.50
C LEU A 553 21.07 39.17 11.41
N ILE A 554 21.12 38.32 10.37
CA ILE A 554 20.18 37.20 10.18
C ILE A 554 20.25 36.20 11.35
N LYS A 555 21.47 35.87 11.79
CA LYS A 555 21.67 34.94 12.93
C LYS A 555 21.14 35.52 14.25
N ALA A 556 21.30 36.82 14.45
CA ALA A 556 20.73 37.48 15.63
C ALA A 556 19.20 37.52 15.60
N GLN A 557 18.61 37.74 14.42
CA GLN A 557 17.15 37.75 14.22
C GLN A 557 16.50 36.39 14.39
N GLN A 558 17.15 35.33 13.93
CA GLN A 558 16.68 33.96 14.11
C GLN A 558 16.56 33.57 15.59
N ARG A 559 17.48 34.06 16.41
CA ARG A 559 17.41 33.93 17.89
C ARG A 559 16.24 34.70 18.49
N GLY A 560 16.02 35.93 18.03
CA GLY A 560 14.91 36.76 18.48
C GLY A 560 13.53 36.22 18.09
N ALA A 561 13.41 35.71 16.88
CA ALA A 561 12.17 35.10 16.41
C ALA A 561 11.83 33.81 17.17
N ALA A 562 12.86 33.02 17.53
CA ALA A 562 12.66 31.80 18.33
C ALA A 562 12.14 32.13 19.75
N VAL A 563 12.65 33.21 20.34
CA VAL A 563 12.21 33.71 21.67
C VAL A 563 10.76 34.26 21.58
N SER A 564 10.45 35.05 20.55
CA SER A 564 9.08 35.59 20.37
C SER A 564 8.07 34.47 20.08
N LEU A 565 8.47 33.44 19.33
CA LEU A 565 7.61 32.29 19.02
C LEU A 565 7.36 31.43 20.28
N SER A 566 8.37 31.21 21.12
CA SER A 566 8.21 30.52 22.39
C SER A 566 7.28 31.30 23.34
N LEU A 567 7.34 32.62 23.30
CA LEU A 567 6.43 33.50 24.06
C LEU A 567 4.99 33.39 23.55
N VAL A 568 4.80 33.38 22.21
CA VAL A 568 3.48 33.20 21.58
C VAL A 568 2.89 31.83 21.92
N LEU A 569 3.72 30.78 21.83
CA LEU A 569 3.30 29.41 22.15
C LEU A 569 3.01 29.25 23.64
N GLY A 570 3.82 29.85 24.51
CA GLY A 570 3.62 29.86 25.95
C GLY A 570 2.34 30.58 26.40
N LEU A 571 2.09 31.77 25.83
CA LEU A 571 0.86 32.52 26.11
C LEU A 571 -0.38 31.87 25.49
N ARG A 572 -0.22 31.08 24.43
CA ARG A 572 -1.32 30.42 23.76
C ARG A 572 -1.76 29.14 24.49
N SER A 573 -0.84 28.45 25.15
CA SER A 573 -1.13 27.28 25.96
C SER A 573 -1.81 27.59 27.29
N LEU A 574 -1.52 28.75 27.86
CA LEU A 574 -2.11 29.16 29.14
C LEU A 574 -3.65 29.37 29.04
N THR A 575 -4.11 29.93 27.92
CA THR A 575 -5.55 30.31 27.79
C THR A 575 -6.47 29.08 27.65
N PRO A 576 -6.21 28.07 26.80
CA PRO A 576 -7.06 26.88 26.71
C PRO A 576 -6.97 25.94 27.93
N ALA A 577 -5.78 25.84 28.55
CA ALA A 577 -5.59 25.02 29.74
C ALA A 577 -6.36 25.58 30.95
N LEU A 578 -6.29 26.90 31.13
CA LEU A 578 -7.10 27.58 32.15
C LEU A 578 -8.60 27.49 31.89
N HIS A 579 -9.01 27.53 30.58
CA HIS A 579 -10.39 27.50 30.20
C HIS A 579 -11.07 26.15 30.34
N LYS A 580 -10.44 25.08 29.83
CA LYS A 580 -11.11 23.76 29.76
C LYS A 580 -11.09 22.95 31.04
N LYS A 581 -10.03 23.03 31.84
CA LYS A 581 -9.96 22.26 33.09
C LYS A 581 -9.87 23.08 34.35
N GLY A 582 -9.05 24.12 34.42
CA GLY A 582 -8.85 24.90 35.62
C GLY A 582 -10.13 25.64 36.04
N ILE A 583 -10.78 26.32 35.06
CA ILE A 583 -12.05 27.05 35.32
C ILE A 583 -13.19 26.05 35.57
N ALA A 584 -13.22 24.92 34.82
CA ALA A 584 -14.23 23.88 35.05
C ALA A 584 -14.08 23.24 36.44
N GLN A 585 -12.86 22.89 36.83
CA GLN A 585 -12.56 22.33 38.13
C GLN A 585 -12.81 23.31 39.26
N ALA A 586 -12.46 24.60 39.09
CA ALA A 586 -12.77 25.62 40.07
C ALA A 586 -14.28 25.85 40.22
N ARG A 587 -15.06 25.74 39.13
CA ARG A 587 -16.52 25.80 39.15
C ARG A 587 -17.13 24.57 39.81
N GLN A 588 -16.60 23.39 39.47
CA GLN A 588 -17.03 22.12 40.07
C GLN A 588 -16.73 22.10 41.56
N LEU A 589 -15.53 22.53 41.97
CA LEU A 589 -15.18 22.66 43.37
C LEU A 589 -16.07 23.66 44.10
N ARG A 590 -16.39 24.80 43.43
CA ARG A 590 -17.36 25.76 43.96
C ARG A 590 -18.73 25.11 44.16
N ALA A 591 -19.21 24.35 43.17
CA ALA A 591 -20.52 23.69 43.23
C ALA A 591 -20.54 22.66 44.36
N GLN A 592 -19.50 21.82 44.46
CA GLN A 592 -19.35 20.84 45.54
C GLN A 592 -19.29 21.51 46.93
N LEU A 593 -18.46 22.54 47.06
CA LEU A 593 -18.37 23.29 48.35
C LEU A 593 -19.64 24.10 48.66
N ALA A 594 -20.36 24.55 47.63
CA ALA A 594 -21.65 25.23 47.84
C ALA A 594 -22.74 24.23 48.30
N GLN A 595 -22.72 23.04 47.79
CA GLN A 595 -23.63 21.97 48.18
C GLN A 595 -23.37 21.52 49.64
N MET A 596 -22.08 21.30 49.96
CA MET A 596 -21.68 20.99 51.33
C MET A 596 -21.88 22.15 52.31
N ALA A 597 -21.85 23.41 51.84
CA ALA A 597 -22.09 24.60 52.62
C ALA A 597 -23.59 24.82 52.98
N ALA A 598 -24.49 24.03 52.38
CA ALA A 598 -25.86 23.95 52.78
C ALA A 598 -26.00 23.19 54.10
N GLU A 599 -25.11 22.25 54.35
CA GLU A 599 -25.09 21.39 55.54
C GLU A 599 -24.13 21.91 56.63
N ASP A 600 -23.00 22.54 56.23
CA ASP A 600 -22.06 23.17 57.18
C ASP A 600 -21.76 24.64 56.81
N PRO A 601 -22.24 25.57 57.58
CA PRO A 601 -22.00 27.00 57.33
C PRO A 601 -20.54 27.44 57.28
N ARG A 602 -19.62 26.68 57.85
CA ARG A 602 -18.16 26.97 57.84
C ARG A 602 -17.58 26.84 56.42
N LEU A 603 -18.23 26.13 55.53
CA LEU A 603 -17.81 25.94 54.14
C LEU A 603 -18.26 27.08 53.19
N ARG A 604 -19.07 28.03 53.65
CA ARG A 604 -19.48 29.21 52.87
C ARG A 604 -18.31 30.10 52.47
N ALA A 605 -17.29 30.22 53.30
CA ALA A 605 -16.09 31.00 52.99
C ALA A 605 -15.19 30.31 51.96
N PRO A 606 -14.91 29.02 52.08
CA PRO A 606 -14.24 28.24 51.02
C PRO A 606 -14.96 28.25 49.66
N ALA A 607 -16.29 28.06 49.63
CA ALA A 607 -17.10 28.15 48.43
C ALA A 607 -17.01 29.54 47.72
N ARG A 608 -17.01 30.58 48.48
CA ARG A 608 -16.81 31.95 47.95
C ARG A 608 -15.37 32.16 47.44
N ARG A 609 -14.38 31.58 48.10
CA ARG A 609 -12.98 31.59 47.62
C ARG A 609 -12.82 30.86 46.30
N ALA A 610 -13.43 29.67 46.17
CA ALA A 610 -13.42 28.88 44.92
C ALA A 610 -14.14 29.65 43.77
N GLY A 611 -15.20 30.37 44.06
CA GLY A 611 -15.88 31.26 43.11
C GLY A 611 -15.02 32.42 42.64
N ARG A 612 -14.31 33.05 43.57
CA ARG A 612 -13.34 34.14 43.25
C ARG A 612 -12.15 33.60 42.45
N LEU A 613 -11.71 32.40 42.72
CA LEU A 613 -10.66 31.76 41.98
C LEU A 613 -11.10 31.50 40.52
N ALA A 614 -12.30 31.00 40.31
CA ALA A 614 -12.85 30.80 38.97
C ALA A 614 -12.97 32.12 38.18
N GLN A 615 -13.33 33.20 38.85
CA GLN A 615 -13.39 34.53 38.25
C GLN A 615 -12.01 35.11 37.95
N SER A 616 -11.03 34.91 38.83
CA SER A 616 -9.65 35.36 38.60
C SER A 616 -8.97 34.61 37.47
N LEU A 617 -9.23 33.29 37.34
CA LEU A 617 -8.72 32.48 36.21
C LEU A 617 -9.34 32.94 34.88
N ALA A 618 -10.61 33.30 34.85
CA ALA A 618 -11.27 33.83 33.66
C ALA A 618 -10.71 35.22 33.26
N ALA A 619 -10.44 36.07 34.26
CA ALA A 619 -9.81 37.39 34.03
C ALA A 619 -8.36 37.23 33.50
N SER A 620 -7.59 36.31 34.10
CA SER A 620 -6.23 36.00 33.65
C SER A 620 -6.21 35.49 32.20
N GLN A 621 -7.23 34.78 31.79
CA GLN A 621 -7.37 34.32 30.40
C GLN A 621 -7.53 35.49 29.40
N ALA A 622 -8.30 36.51 29.77
CA ALA A 622 -8.45 37.69 28.92
C ALA A 622 -7.13 38.44 28.73
N GLU A 623 -6.35 38.55 29.80
CA GLU A 623 -5.06 39.24 29.81
C GLU A 623 -3.99 38.44 29.00
N VAL A 624 -3.99 37.10 29.17
CA VAL A 624 -3.12 36.24 28.35
C VAL A 624 -3.46 36.36 26.87
N ARG A 625 -4.75 36.50 26.51
CA ARG A 625 -5.14 36.73 25.11
C ARG A 625 -4.60 38.07 24.56
N ARG A 626 -4.59 39.12 25.38
CA ARG A 626 -4.05 40.44 24.97
C ARG A 626 -2.55 40.41 24.78
N LEU A 627 -1.79 39.81 25.71
CA LEU A 627 -0.35 39.64 25.59
C LEU A 627 0.06 38.79 24.37
N ARG A 628 -0.76 37.78 24.11
CA ARG A 628 -0.59 36.95 22.92
C ARG A 628 -0.76 37.73 21.60
N GLY A 629 -1.77 38.62 21.53
CA GLY A 629 -1.94 39.46 20.33
C GLY A 629 -0.67 40.25 20.03
N MET A 630 -0.12 40.90 21.04
CA MET A 630 1.12 41.69 20.88
C MET A 630 2.37 40.85 20.57
N ALA A 631 2.47 39.62 21.13
CA ALA A 631 3.58 38.74 20.83
C ALA A 631 3.51 38.21 19.37
N ILE A 632 2.30 38.04 18.83
CA ILE A 632 2.07 37.69 17.42
C ILE A 632 2.51 38.86 16.51
N ASP A 633 2.15 40.09 16.88
CA ASP A 633 2.52 41.27 16.09
C ASP A 633 4.04 41.47 16.09
N LEU A 634 4.71 41.23 17.22
CA LEU A 634 6.18 41.27 17.35
C LEU A 634 6.82 40.20 16.45
N ASN A 635 6.32 38.95 16.47
CA ASN A 635 6.84 37.90 15.63
C ASN A 635 6.59 38.17 14.13
N GLY A 636 5.44 38.76 13.80
CA GLY A 636 5.12 39.21 12.45
C GLY A 636 6.06 40.32 11.97
N GLY A 637 6.47 41.20 12.88
CA GLY A 637 7.45 42.26 12.63
C GLY A 637 8.86 41.70 12.36
N LEU A 638 9.35 40.82 13.24
CA LEU A 638 10.64 40.16 13.12
C LEU A 638 10.79 39.31 11.84
N ASN A 639 9.74 38.62 11.44
CA ASN A 639 9.71 37.86 10.19
C ASN A 639 9.79 38.77 8.95
N ARG A 640 9.16 39.97 9.00
CA ARG A 640 9.26 40.95 7.90
C ARG A 640 10.66 41.51 7.78
N ILE A 641 11.32 41.79 8.89
CA ILE A 641 12.71 42.28 8.94
C ILE A 641 13.67 41.18 8.47
N THR A 642 13.42 39.91 8.83
CA THR A 642 14.24 38.78 8.36
C THR A 642 14.14 38.60 6.84
N ALA A 643 12.96 38.80 6.27
CA ALA A 643 12.77 38.73 4.82
C ALA A 643 13.56 39.84 4.10
N ALA A 644 13.52 41.08 4.63
CA ALA A 644 14.27 42.22 4.10
C ALA A 644 15.79 41.99 4.20
N SER A 645 16.27 41.41 5.29
CA SER A 645 17.70 41.11 5.49
C SER A 645 18.23 40.04 4.54
N LYS A 646 17.38 39.04 4.19
CA LYS A 646 17.73 38.03 3.17
C LYS A 646 17.84 38.64 1.76
N HIS A 647 17.00 39.63 1.46
CA HIS A 647 17.09 40.35 0.19
C HIS A 647 18.38 41.16 0.11
N LEU A 648 18.81 41.78 1.25
CA LEU A 648 20.07 42.51 1.37
C LEU A 648 21.27 41.57 1.14
N GLN A 649 21.30 40.39 1.78
CA GLN A 649 22.36 39.39 1.63
C GLN A 649 22.46 38.87 0.21
N ALA A 650 21.32 38.59 -0.43
CA ALA A 650 21.29 38.17 -1.81
C ALA A 650 21.75 39.27 -2.79
N GLY A 651 21.50 40.54 -2.45
CA GLY A 651 21.97 41.69 -3.18
C GLY A 651 23.50 41.85 -3.08
N ALA A 652 24.03 41.77 -1.85
CA ALA A 652 25.44 41.86 -1.57
C ALA A 652 26.26 40.68 -2.15
N GLY A 653 25.71 39.47 -2.09
CA GLY A 653 26.34 38.29 -2.69
C GLY A 653 26.32 38.30 -4.23
N ARG A 654 25.32 38.99 -4.83
CA ARG A 654 25.31 39.25 -6.29
C ARG A 654 26.35 40.32 -6.64
N LEU A 655 26.49 41.32 -5.81
CA LEU A 655 27.49 42.37 -5.96
C LEU A 655 28.91 41.80 -5.88
N ALA A 656 29.22 40.94 -4.91
CA ALA A 656 30.53 40.32 -4.75
C ALA A 656 30.90 39.35 -5.89
N ARG A 657 29.91 38.75 -6.53
CA ARG A 657 30.11 37.88 -7.72
C ARG A 657 30.21 38.66 -9.03
N ALA A 658 29.73 39.90 -9.06
CA ALA A 658 29.85 40.75 -10.25
C ALA A 658 31.25 41.38 -10.39
N VAL A 659 32.01 41.50 -9.30
CA VAL A 659 33.35 42.13 -9.27
C VAL A 659 34.40 41.36 -10.12
N PRO A 660 34.50 40.01 -10.04
CA PRO A 660 35.40 39.27 -10.94
C PRO A 660 35.04 39.38 -12.43
N ASN A 661 33.72 39.50 -12.73
CA ASN A 661 33.27 39.68 -14.11
C ASN A 661 33.60 41.09 -14.65
N LEU A 662 33.74 42.07 -13.76
CA LEU A 662 34.17 43.43 -14.12
C LEU A 662 35.63 43.43 -14.56
N GLU A 663 36.48 42.62 -13.92
CA GLU A 663 37.91 42.45 -14.25
C GLU A 663 38.09 41.80 -15.65
N VAL A 664 37.21 40.83 -16.01
CA VAL A 664 37.15 40.22 -17.32
C VAL A 664 36.57 41.18 -18.38
N ALA A 665 35.59 42.01 -17.99
CA ALA A 665 34.95 42.99 -18.88
C ALA A 665 35.91 44.16 -19.24
N LEU A 666 36.81 44.54 -18.32
CA LEU A 666 37.86 45.59 -18.58
C LEU A 666 38.85 45.16 -19.68
N ASN A 667 39.06 43.89 -19.89
CA ASN A 667 39.88 43.38 -21.01
C ASN A 667 39.18 43.39 -22.40
N ARG A 668 37.88 43.61 -22.45
CA ARG A 668 37.12 43.75 -23.69
C ARG A 668 36.67 45.20 -23.98
N LEU A 669 37.40 46.13 -23.48
CA LEU A 669 36.96 47.53 -23.24
C LEU A 669 36.92 48.46 -24.45
N ALA A 670 37.16 48.06 -25.66
CA ALA A 670 36.90 48.90 -26.82
C ALA A 670 35.40 49.01 -27.20
N SER A 671 34.56 48.08 -26.73
CA SER A 671 33.12 48.10 -26.99
C SER A 671 32.22 48.24 -25.73
N GLY A 672 32.81 48.25 -24.52
CA GLY A 672 32.07 48.11 -23.29
C GLY A 672 31.81 49.42 -22.49
N THR A 673 32.27 50.59 -22.93
CA THR A 673 32.14 51.86 -22.20
C THR A 673 30.70 52.33 -21.99
N ARG A 674 29.81 51.97 -22.88
CA ARG A 674 28.37 52.28 -22.73
C ARG A 674 27.70 51.38 -21.68
N GLN A 675 28.15 50.15 -21.53
CA GLN A 675 27.58 49.21 -20.58
C GLN A 675 28.06 49.47 -19.13
N LEU A 676 29.30 50.00 -18.99
CA LEU A 676 29.83 50.39 -17.67
C LEU A 676 29.07 51.60 -17.09
N SER A 677 28.78 52.63 -17.88
CA SER A 677 28.01 53.81 -17.48
C SER A 677 26.58 53.43 -17.05
N SER A 678 25.95 52.56 -17.83
CA SER A 678 24.60 52.00 -17.49
C SER A 678 24.57 51.17 -16.20
N ASN A 679 25.61 50.32 -15.99
CA ASN A 679 25.72 49.50 -14.77
C ASN A 679 26.01 50.36 -13.53
N LEU A 680 26.75 51.44 -13.64
CA LEU A 680 27.01 52.37 -12.53
C LEU A 680 25.75 53.15 -12.15
N SER A 681 24.92 53.55 -13.12
CA SER A 681 23.66 54.23 -12.85
C SER A 681 22.62 53.25 -12.17
N LEU A 682 22.67 51.95 -12.51
CA LEU A 682 21.90 50.93 -11.81
C LEU A 682 22.40 50.69 -10.38
N LEU A 683 23.70 50.81 -10.14
CA LEU A 683 24.30 50.69 -8.80
C LEU A 683 23.90 51.87 -7.92
N GLU A 684 23.93 53.11 -8.46
CA GLU A 684 23.49 54.34 -7.82
C GLU A 684 22.01 54.27 -7.42
N GLY A 685 21.14 53.90 -8.37
CA GLY A 685 19.72 53.72 -8.11
C GLY A 685 19.42 52.56 -7.10
N GLY A 686 20.23 51.49 -7.12
CA GLY A 686 20.15 50.38 -6.16
C GLY A 686 20.57 50.82 -4.73
N ALA A 687 21.59 51.65 -4.60
CA ALA A 687 22.06 52.15 -3.33
C ALA A 687 21.10 53.20 -2.72
N GLU A 688 20.47 54.03 -3.53
CA GLU A 688 19.42 54.95 -3.10
C GLU A 688 18.17 54.18 -2.61
N GLN A 689 17.73 53.16 -3.35
CA GLN A 689 16.61 52.32 -2.93
C GLN A 689 16.93 51.58 -1.61
N LEU A 690 18.18 51.14 -1.43
CA LEU A 690 18.64 50.48 -0.21
C LEU A 690 18.64 51.46 0.97
N GLN A 691 19.12 52.69 0.79
CA GLN A 691 19.09 53.75 1.80
C GLN A 691 17.66 54.12 2.21
N GLU A 692 16.75 54.23 1.24
CA GLU A 692 15.34 54.49 1.47
C GLU A 692 14.65 53.35 2.25
N ARG A 693 14.94 52.10 1.91
CA ARG A 693 14.40 50.92 2.62
C ARG A 693 14.98 50.80 4.03
N LEU A 694 16.25 51.06 4.21
CA LEU A 694 16.91 51.05 5.54
C LEU A 694 16.41 52.20 6.44
N SER A 695 16.23 53.38 5.87
CA SER A 695 15.66 54.51 6.60
C SER A 695 14.17 54.31 6.96
N SER A 696 13.43 53.62 6.08
CA SER A 696 12.04 53.22 6.34
C SER A 696 11.97 52.12 7.41
N GLY A 697 12.90 51.17 7.40
CA GLY A 697 13.08 50.15 8.44
C GLY A 697 13.37 50.75 9.81
N PHE A 698 14.24 51.77 9.84
CA PHE A 698 14.57 52.55 11.04
C PHE A 698 13.32 53.23 11.62
N ARG A 699 12.56 53.93 10.78
CA ARG A 699 11.29 54.57 11.21
C ARG A 699 10.26 53.55 11.72
N ARG A 700 10.18 52.36 11.12
CA ARG A 700 9.25 51.27 11.55
C ARG A 700 9.73 50.57 12.83
N SER A 701 10.99 50.74 13.25
CA SER A 701 11.51 50.18 14.51
C SER A 701 11.10 50.97 15.75
N GLN A 702 10.66 52.24 15.61
CA GLN A 702 10.20 53.07 16.74
C GLN A 702 8.95 52.50 17.46
N PRO A 703 7.91 52.03 16.71
CA PRO A 703 6.78 51.37 17.36
C PRO A 703 7.12 50.05 18.07
N LEU A 704 8.21 49.40 17.66
CA LEU A 704 8.70 48.17 18.28
C LEU A 704 9.22 48.41 19.71
N ARG A 705 9.98 49.49 19.91
CA ARG A 705 10.48 49.89 21.23
C ARG A 705 9.34 50.25 22.17
N SER A 706 8.40 51.06 21.70
CA SER A 706 7.22 51.43 22.51
C SER A 706 6.29 50.20 22.73
N GLY A 707 6.29 49.22 21.86
CA GLY A 707 5.60 47.94 22.04
C GLY A 707 6.25 47.07 23.11
N LEU A 708 7.59 46.99 23.12
CA LEU A 708 8.40 46.29 24.14
C LEU A 708 8.27 46.96 25.53
N GLU A 709 8.28 48.27 25.60
CA GLU A 709 8.06 49.00 26.86
C GLU A 709 6.67 48.80 27.41
N ARG A 710 5.62 48.76 26.53
CA ARG A 710 4.25 48.42 26.91
C ARG A 710 4.13 46.96 27.33
N ALA A 711 4.83 46.00 26.62
CA ALA A 711 4.88 44.60 27.02
C ALA A 711 5.52 44.42 28.39
N ARG A 712 6.62 45.17 28.69
CA ARG A 712 7.27 45.18 30.00
C ARG A 712 6.35 45.71 31.11
N ALA A 713 5.66 46.81 30.85
CA ALA A 713 4.70 47.38 31.81
C ALA A 713 3.52 46.43 32.07
N ARG A 714 3.12 45.64 31.09
CA ARG A 714 2.05 44.65 31.21
C ARG A 714 2.52 43.35 31.86
N ALA A 715 3.77 42.87 31.55
CA ALA A 715 4.36 41.75 32.27
C ALA A 715 4.47 42.01 33.76
N ALA A 716 4.81 43.23 34.16
CA ALA A 716 4.83 43.65 35.57
C ALA A 716 3.44 43.65 36.22
N ARG A 717 2.36 44.00 35.49
CA ARG A 717 0.97 43.87 35.95
C ARG A 717 0.52 42.41 36.06
N PHE A 718 1.18 41.52 35.29
CA PHE A 718 0.87 40.09 35.27
C PHE A 718 1.46 39.35 36.47
N ALA A 719 2.42 39.87 37.13
CA ALA A 719 3.00 39.30 38.35
C ALA A 719 1.98 39.03 39.47
N LYS A 720 1.02 39.90 39.62
CA LYS A 720 -0.01 39.76 40.65
C LYS A 720 -0.99 38.59 40.44
N PRO A 721 -1.59 38.36 39.25
CA PRO A 721 -2.47 37.21 39.03
C PRO A 721 -1.68 35.88 38.94
N LEU A 722 -0.42 35.89 38.52
CA LEU A 722 0.45 34.69 38.46
C LEU A 722 0.76 34.14 39.85
N THR A 723 0.92 35.00 40.85
CA THR A 723 1.02 34.58 42.26
C THR A 723 -0.24 33.87 42.74
N ARG A 724 -1.40 34.16 42.15
CA ARG A 724 -2.64 33.43 42.43
C ARG A 724 -2.70 32.10 41.71
N ALA A 725 -2.14 32.00 40.49
CA ALA A 725 -2.07 30.77 39.72
C ALA A 725 -1.06 29.76 40.32
N SER A 726 0.05 30.22 40.92
CA SER A 726 0.99 29.35 41.64
C SER A 726 0.36 28.70 42.88
N ARG A 727 -0.47 29.44 43.62
CA ARG A 727 -1.26 28.89 44.73
C ARG A 727 -2.29 27.85 44.27
N LEU A 728 -2.77 27.93 43.02
CA LEU A 728 -3.67 26.94 42.44
C LEU A 728 -2.94 25.64 42.18
N ARG A 729 -1.64 25.67 41.79
CA ARG A 729 -0.82 24.47 41.59
C ARG A 729 -0.46 23.79 42.89
N GLU A 730 -0.17 24.54 43.94
CA GLU A 730 0.01 23.93 45.27
C GLU A 730 -1.22 23.15 45.72
N ARG A 731 -2.41 23.57 45.26
CA ARG A 731 -3.70 22.92 45.52
C ARG A 731 -4.09 21.85 44.49
N SER A 732 -3.45 21.87 43.30
CA SER A 732 -3.70 20.93 42.18
C SER A 732 -2.37 20.62 41.45
N PRO A 733 -1.46 19.83 42.05
CA PRO A 733 -0.09 19.64 41.55
C PRO A 733 -0.03 18.91 40.20
N GLY A 734 -1.07 18.16 39.84
CA GLY A 734 -1.12 17.41 38.57
C GLY A 734 -1.48 18.22 37.32
N LEU A 735 -1.92 19.47 37.42
CA LEU A 735 -2.46 20.22 36.26
C LEU A 735 -1.44 20.45 35.16
N PHE A 736 -0.21 20.81 35.49
CA PHE A 736 0.84 21.10 34.50
C PHE A 736 1.55 19.87 33.97
N ASP A 737 1.50 18.75 34.71
CA ASP A 737 2.09 17.47 34.32
C ASP A 737 1.05 16.53 33.67
N SER A 738 -0.21 16.92 33.61
CA SER A 738 -1.30 16.16 33.03
C SER A 738 -1.21 15.95 31.51
N GLY A 739 -0.33 16.68 30.82
CA GLY A 739 -0.20 16.65 29.36
C GLY A 739 -1.22 17.53 28.62
N TYR A 740 -2.35 17.87 29.23
CA TYR A 740 -3.38 18.70 28.60
C TYR A 740 -2.89 20.14 28.37
N PHE A 741 -1.96 20.61 29.17
CA PHE A 741 -1.30 21.89 28.97
C PHE A 741 -0.52 21.93 27.64
N ALA A 742 0.20 20.84 27.33
CA ALA A 742 0.89 20.69 26.06
C ALA A 742 -0.07 20.60 24.86
N LEU A 743 -1.18 19.88 25.02
CA LEU A 743 -2.23 19.79 24.00
C LEU A 743 -2.83 21.15 23.65
N SER A 744 -3.13 21.97 24.65
CA SER A 744 -3.69 23.28 24.41
C SER A 744 -2.71 24.22 23.70
N ALA A 745 -1.41 24.04 23.96
CA ALA A 745 -0.35 24.77 23.24
C ALA A 745 -0.28 24.38 21.77
N ILE A 746 -0.45 23.09 21.47
CA ILE A 746 -0.46 22.56 20.11
C ILE A 746 -1.72 23.04 19.37
N ASP A 747 -2.87 22.95 19.97
CA ASP A 747 -4.14 23.40 19.38
C ASP A 747 -4.10 24.91 19.05
N GLY A 748 -3.38 25.66 19.86
CA GLY A 748 -3.14 27.07 19.66
C GLY A 748 -2.09 27.44 18.60
N ALA A 749 -1.37 26.50 17.96
CA ALA A 749 -0.27 26.81 17.02
C ALA A 749 -0.78 27.35 15.65
N PRO A 750 0.06 28.05 14.86
CA PRO A 750 -0.27 28.43 13.50
C PRO A 750 -0.73 27.25 12.65
N ARG A 751 -1.67 27.45 11.72
CA ARG A 751 -2.40 26.41 11.00
C ARG A 751 -1.51 25.30 10.45
N GLY A 752 -0.38 25.62 9.77
CA GLY A 752 0.51 24.61 9.22
C GLY A 752 1.22 23.75 10.28
N ARG A 753 1.56 24.35 11.45
CA ARG A 753 2.15 23.60 12.58
C ARG A 753 1.10 22.79 13.34
N ARG A 754 -0.11 23.33 13.46
CA ARG A 754 -1.24 22.61 14.06
C ARG A 754 -1.61 21.38 13.24
N THR A 755 -1.66 21.50 11.92
CA THR A 755 -1.92 20.37 11.01
C THR A 755 -0.85 19.30 11.15
N LEU A 756 0.44 19.68 11.07
CA LEU A 756 1.56 18.73 11.29
C LEU A 756 1.52 18.11 12.69
N ALA A 757 1.15 18.87 13.70
CA ALA A 757 1.03 18.37 15.06
C ALA A 757 -0.19 17.44 15.21
N GLY A 758 -1.29 17.71 14.50
CA GLY A 758 -2.47 16.84 14.45
C GLY A 758 -2.19 15.49 13.81
N GLU A 759 -1.32 15.45 12.80
CA GLU A 759 -0.84 14.21 12.21
C GLU A 759 0.07 13.40 13.17
N ALA A 760 0.80 14.08 14.04
CA ALA A 760 1.69 13.43 15.00
C ALA A 760 1.01 13.11 16.34
N ILE A 761 -0.04 13.80 16.72
CA ILE A 761 -0.78 13.62 17.99
C ILE A 761 -2.28 13.82 17.71
N ASN A 762 -3.12 12.91 18.11
CA ASN A 762 -4.58 12.98 17.91
C ASN A 762 -5.28 14.07 18.75
N ILE A 763 -5.00 15.31 18.45
CA ILE A 763 -5.46 16.50 19.20
C ILE A 763 -6.98 16.52 19.32
N ALA A 764 -7.69 16.16 18.25
CA ALA A 764 -9.15 16.16 18.17
C ALA A 764 -9.80 15.20 19.18
N GLN A 765 -9.10 14.13 19.57
CA GLN A 765 -9.58 13.11 20.51
C GLN A 765 -8.84 13.16 21.86
N GLY A 766 -8.36 14.32 22.26
CA GLY A 766 -7.77 14.54 23.60
C GLY A 766 -6.30 14.09 23.73
N GLY A 767 -5.63 13.84 22.63
CA GLY A 767 -4.18 13.53 22.61
C GLY A 767 -3.81 12.15 23.19
N GLY A 768 -4.74 11.19 23.16
CA GLY A 768 -4.50 9.84 23.69
C GLY A 768 -3.50 9.00 22.90
N ALA A 769 -3.08 9.44 21.70
CA ALA A 769 -2.09 8.74 20.90
C ALA A 769 -1.15 9.70 20.18
N ALA A 770 0.07 9.19 19.91
CA ALA A 770 1.06 9.81 19.04
C ALA A 770 1.37 8.90 17.86
N ARG A 771 1.67 9.51 16.70
CA ARG A 771 2.03 8.82 15.46
C ARG A 771 3.39 9.33 14.97
N MET A 772 4.26 8.42 14.54
CA MET A 772 5.48 8.72 13.82
C MET A 772 5.38 8.12 12.43
N LEU A 773 5.56 8.93 11.39
CA LEU A 773 5.70 8.49 10.01
C LEU A 773 7.18 8.25 9.72
N ILE A 774 7.53 7.06 9.32
CA ILE A 774 8.89 6.65 8.99
C ILE A 774 8.98 6.40 7.49
N VAL A 775 9.78 7.20 6.82
CA VAL A 775 9.99 7.16 5.38
C VAL A 775 11.25 6.37 5.09
N SER A 776 11.12 5.27 4.36
CA SER A 776 12.24 4.46 3.90
C SER A 776 13.03 5.18 2.78
N ASP A 777 14.31 4.90 2.65
CA ASP A 777 15.12 5.26 1.48
C ASP A 777 15.05 4.22 0.36
N ARG A 778 14.36 3.09 0.62
CA ARG A 778 14.13 1.96 -0.28
C ARG A 778 12.66 1.81 -0.62
N ASP A 779 12.39 1.20 -1.75
CA ASP A 779 11.02 0.83 -2.12
C ASP A 779 10.42 -0.11 -1.06
N PHE A 780 9.14 0.09 -0.78
CA PHE A 780 8.41 -0.59 0.28
C PHE A 780 8.37 -2.13 0.16
N ASN A 781 8.61 -2.68 -1.03
CA ASN A 781 8.60 -4.11 -1.31
C ASN A 781 10.00 -4.75 -1.36
N THR A 782 11.04 -4.07 -0.88
CA THR A 782 12.43 -4.54 -0.87
C THR A 782 12.83 -5.22 0.44
N ASN A 783 13.99 -5.92 0.42
CA ASN A 783 14.58 -6.49 1.64
C ASN A 783 14.96 -5.41 2.66
N GLY A 784 15.44 -4.24 2.18
CA GLY A 784 15.77 -3.10 3.05
C GLY A 784 14.54 -2.57 3.79
N SER A 785 13.40 -2.43 3.10
CA SER A 785 12.15 -2.03 3.75
C SER A 785 11.67 -3.08 4.77
N ARG A 786 11.86 -4.37 4.48
CA ARG A 786 11.53 -5.45 5.43
C ARG A 786 12.39 -5.41 6.69
N SER A 787 13.68 -5.05 6.58
CA SER A 787 14.56 -4.89 7.76
C SER A 787 14.10 -3.74 8.65
N ILE A 788 13.67 -2.60 8.06
CA ILE A 788 13.05 -1.49 8.80
C ILE A 788 11.81 -1.99 9.56
N GLY A 789 10.91 -2.71 8.88
CA GLY A 789 9.71 -3.25 9.53
C GLY A 789 10.04 -4.14 10.73
N HIS A 790 11.13 -4.90 10.66
CA HIS A 790 11.57 -5.76 11.76
C HIS A 790 12.20 -4.95 12.91
N SER A 791 13.05 -3.99 12.60
CA SER A 791 13.63 -3.09 13.62
C SER A 791 12.54 -2.30 14.33
N LEU A 792 11.58 -1.74 13.60
CA LEU A 792 10.46 -0.99 14.18
C LEU A 792 9.57 -1.82 15.10
N ILE A 793 9.34 -3.12 14.81
CA ILE A 793 8.60 -4.01 15.71
C ILE A 793 9.39 -4.24 17.01
N THR A 794 10.71 -4.35 16.92
CA THR A 794 11.58 -4.50 18.08
C THR A 794 11.59 -3.21 18.90
N ASP A 795 11.72 -2.06 18.24
CA ASP A 795 11.67 -0.75 18.88
C ASP A 795 10.31 -0.52 19.56
N ALA A 796 9.19 -0.89 18.90
CA ALA A 796 7.85 -0.78 19.47
C ALA A 796 7.73 -1.57 20.77
N ARG A 797 8.22 -2.82 20.80
CA ARG A 797 8.24 -3.64 22.02
C ARG A 797 9.11 -3.06 23.13
N GLN A 798 10.24 -2.43 22.76
CA GLN A 798 11.09 -1.77 23.75
C GLN A 798 10.42 -0.51 24.31
N ILE A 799 9.73 0.27 23.47
CA ILE A 799 8.96 1.43 23.93
C ILE A 799 7.85 0.98 24.90
N GLU A 800 7.15 -0.11 24.60
CA GLU A 800 6.15 -0.70 25.51
C GLU A 800 6.77 -1.16 26.84
N ALA A 801 7.91 -1.82 26.79
CA ALA A 801 8.61 -2.27 28.00
C ALA A 801 9.13 -1.10 28.86
N GLU A 802 9.47 0.03 28.26
CA GLU A 802 9.97 1.25 28.95
C GLU A 802 8.84 2.18 29.42
N SER A 803 7.58 1.89 29.09
CA SER A 803 6.46 2.80 29.34
C SER A 803 5.13 2.09 29.53
N ASP A 804 4.11 2.86 29.84
CA ASP A 804 2.70 2.44 29.89
C ASP A 804 1.99 2.59 28.53
N LEU A 805 2.71 2.90 27.45
CA LEU A 805 2.16 3.08 26.11
C LEU A 805 1.93 1.72 25.44
N ARG A 806 0.85 1.60 24.70
CA ARG A 806 0.64 0.52 23.72
C ARG A 806 1.17 1.01 22.38
N VAL A 807 2.06 0.24 21.77
CA VAL A 807 2.74 0.67 20.56
C VAL A 807 2.48 -0.32 19.44
N GLY A 808 2.04 0.18 18.30
CA GLY A 808 1.83 -0.63 17.10
C GLY A 808 2.58 -0.05 15.92
N VAL A 809 3.03 -0.91 15.04
CA VAL A 809 3.67 -0.54 13.77
C VAL A 809 2.70 -0.86 12.65
N THR A 810 2.37 0.11 11.81
CA THR A 810 1.46 -0.03 10.67
C THR A 810 1.94 0.80 9.47
N GLY A 811 1.05 1.15 8.56
CA GLY A 811 1.35 1.81 7.29
C GLY A 811 1.55 0.82 6.15
N GLY A 812 1.46 1.30 4.91
CA GLY A 812 1.48 0.44 3.72
C GLY A 812 2.69 -0.50 3.67
N ALA A 813 3.88 -0.01 3.97
CA ALA A 813 5.10 -0.83 4.00
C ALA A 813 5.08 -1.91 5.10
N ALA A 814 4.53 -1.61 6.28
CA ALA A 814 4.43 -2.57 7.39
C ALA A 814 3.45 -3.70 7.05
N ILE A 815 2.27 -3.35 6.50
CA ILE A 815 1.24 -4.30 6.08
C ILE A 815 1.81 -5.27 5.05
N LEU A 816 2.51 -4.76 4.02
CA LEU A 816 3.15 -5.58 2.99
C LEU A 816 4.28 -6.45 3.54
N SER A 817 5.09 -5.91 4.46
CA SER A 817 6.15 -6.66 5.13
C SER A 817 5.59 -7.83 5.95
N ASP A 818 4.54 -7.59 6.74
CA ASP A 818 3.89 -8.61 7.57
C ASP A 818 3.16 -9.65 6.72
N TYR A 819 2.46 -9.20 5.67
CA TYR A 819 1.83 -10.10 4.70
C TYR A 819 2.86 -11.06 4.08
N GLY A 820 3.96 -10.51 3.55
CA GLY A 820 5.02 -11.33 2.95
C GLY A 820 5.70 -12.26 3.96
N ARG A 821 5.84 -11.88 5.23
CA ARG A 821 6.38 -12.70 6.30
C ARG A 821 5.41 -13.81 6.69
N ALA A 822 4.15 -13.46 6.96
CA ALA A 822 3.12 -14.40 7.35
C ALA A 822 2.88 -15.46 6.27
N THR A 823 2.85 -15.02 4.99
CA THR A 823 2.68 -15.94 3.86
C THR A 823 3.88 -16.88 3.74
N ARG A 824 5.11 -16.39 3.82
CA ARG A 824 6.31 -17.27 3.78
C ARG A 824 6.37 -18.25 4.93
N ALA A 825 5.98 -17.84 6.13
CA ALA A 825 5.96 -18.71 7.30
C ALA A 825 4.86 -19.78 7.20
N ARG A 826 3.71 -19.46 6.63
CA ARG A 826 2.56 -20.37 6.51
C ARG A 826 2.59 -21.21 5.25
N LEU A 827 3.26 -20.76 4.19
CA LEU A 827 3.31 -21.46 2.90
C LEU A 827 3.77 -22.93 3.02
N PRO A 828 4.84 -23.30 3.75
CA PRO A 828 5.21 -24.71 3.92
C PRO A 828 4.12 -25.53 4.62
N ILE A 829 3.41 -24.94 5.60
CA ILE A 829 2.33 -25.60 6.34
C ILE A 829 1.14 -25.83 5.41
N VAL A 830 0.76 -24.82 4.61
CA VAL A 830 -0.32 -24.92 3.62
C VAL A 830 0.02 -25.97 2.57
N ILE A 831 1.23 -25.95 2.04
CA ILE A 831 1.73 -26.95 1.08
C ILE A 831 1.67 -28.34 1.72
N GLY A 832 2.20 -28.51 2.91
CA GLY A 832 2.20 -29.78 3.64
C GLY A 832 0.78 -30.30 3.89
N ALA A 833 -0.14 -29.42 4.27
CA ALA A 833 -1.54 -29.79 4.48
C ALA A 833 -2.24 -30.24 3.18
N ILE A 834 -2.06 -29.50 2.09
CA ILE A 834 -2.60 -29.86 0.77
C ILE A 834 -2.02 -31.22 0.34
N VAL A 835 -0.71 -31.40 0.45
CA VAL A 835 -0.03 -32.65 0.13
C VAL A 835 -0.54 -33.81 0.98
N ALA A 836 -0.66 -33.63 2.30
CA ALA A 836 -1.13 -34.66 3.21
C ALA A 836 -2.60 -35.05 2.94
N ILE A 837 -3.49 -34.07 2.78
CA ILE A 837 -4.91 -34.32 2.50
C ILE A 837 -5.06 -35.06 1.16
N THR A 838 -4.34 -34.57 0.15
CA THR A 838 -4.34 -35.19 -1.17
C THR A 838 -3.80 -36.62 -1.14
N PHE A 839 -2.72 -36.86 -0.37
CA PHE A 839 -2.16 -38.18 -0.19
C PHE A 839 -3.19 -39.14 0.44
N LEU A 840 -3.85 -38.71 1.50
CA LEU A 840 -4.90 -39.51 2.14
C LEU A 840 -6.07 -39.78 1.20
N MET A 841 -6.49 -38.77 0.45
CA MET A 841 -7.57 -38.93 -0.54
C MET A 841 -7.18 -39.91 -1.66
N LEU A 842 -5.96 -39.77 -2.19
CA LEU A 842 -5.46 -40.71 -3.22
C LEU A 842 -5.33 -42.12 -2.70
N ILE A 843 -4.83 -42.30 -1.48
CA ILE A 843 -4.81 -43.65 -0.86
C ILE A 843 -6.23 -44.20 -0.72
N ALA A 844 -7.17 -43.39 -0.28
CA ALA A 844 -8.56 -43.85 -0.14
C ALA A 844 -9.20 -44.25 -1.49
N ILE A 845 -8.85 -43.52 -2.57
CA ILE A 845 -9.39 -43.75 -3.92
C ILE A 845 -8.65 -44.92 -4.59
N LEU A 846 -7.34 -44.93 -4.58
CA LEU A 846 -6.51 -45.91 -5.33
C LEU A 846 -6.21 -47.17 -4.52
N ARG A 847 -6.23 -47.12 -3.22
CA ARG A 847 -5.79 -48.18 -2.32
C ARG A 847 -4.37 -48.69 -2.68
N ALA A 848 -3.49 -47.78 -3.00
CA ALA A 848 -2.11 -48.04 -3.41
C ALA A 848 -1.19 -46.90 -2.88
N PRO A 849 -0.66 -47.03 -1.65
CA PRO A 849 0.11 -45.95 -1.00
C PRO A 849 1.35 -45.51 -1.80
N LEU A 850 2.07 -46.45 -2.38
CA LEU A 850 3.25 -46.16 -3.19
C LEU A 850 2.88 -45.38 -4.46
N LEU A 851 1.78 -45.77 -5.12
CA LEU A 851 1.26 -45.07 -6.28
C LEU A 851 0.78 -43.65 -5.94
N ALA A 852 0.13 -43.48 -4.78
CA ALA A 852 -0.27 -42.19 -4.30
C ALA A 852 0.96 -41.29 -4.00
N ALA A 853 1.98 -41.82 -3.32
CA ALA A 853 3.22 -41.10 -3.07
C ALA A 853 3.95 -40.68 -4.36
N LEU A 854 4.06 -41.61 -5.31
CA LEU A 854 4.64 -41.34 -6.62
C LEU A 854 3.87 -40.23 -7.36
N THR A 855 2.54 -40.29 -7.36
CA THR A 855 1.69 -39.31 -8.01
C THR A 855 1.93 -37.91 -7.42
N ILE A 856 2.01 -37.80 -6.10
CA ILE A 856 2.29 -36.53 -5.40
C ILE A 856 3.70 -36.01 -5.70
N ALA A 857 4.71 -36.88 -5.69
CA ALA A 857 6.08 -36.49 -6.02
C ALA A 857 6.17 -35.92 -7.45
N LEU A 858 5.46 -36.53 -8.40
CA LEU A 858 5.40 -36.04 -9.77
C LEU A 858 4.61 -34.72 -9.90
N ASN A 859 3.54 -34.53 -9.12
CA ASN A 859 2.81 -33.27 -9.09
C ASN A 859 3.70 -32.15 -8.54
N LEU A 860 4.45 -32.41 -7.46
CA LEU A 860 5.40 -31.44 -6.91
C LEU A 860 6.50 -31.10 -7.93
N ALA A 861 6.98 -32.09 -8.69
CA ALA A 861 7.93 -31.87 -9.76
C ALA A 861 7.36 -30.95 -10.86
N SER A 862 6.10 -31.18 -11.29
CA SER A 862 5.42 -30.31 -12.27
C SER A 862 5.28 -28.87 -11.80
N VAL A 863 4.89 -28.66 -10.55
CA VAL A 863 4.82 -27.34 -9.94
C VAL A 863 6.20 -26.70 -9.84
N SER A 864 7.23 -27.48 -9.47
CA SER A 864 8.61 -26.98 -9.42
C SER A 864 9.13 -26.55 -10.78
N VAL A 865 8.78 -27.27 -11.85
CA VAL A 865 9.07 -26.87 -13.23
C VAL A 865 8.36 -25.55 -13.56
N ALA A 866 7.08 -25.41 -13.23
CA ALA A 866 6.33 -24.19 -13.51
C ALA A 866 6.96 -22.98 -12.80
N ILE A 867 7.28 -23.10 -11.51
CA ILE A 867 7.96 -22.04 -10.73
C ILE A 867 9.36 -21.76 -11.30
N GLY A 868 10.09 -22.81 -11.70
CA GLY A 868 11.41 -22.68 -12.31
C GLY A 868 11.37 -21.91 -13.63
N VAL A 869 10.42 -22.26 -14.52
CA VAL A 869 10.19 -21.55 -15.78
C VAL A 869 9.80 -20.10 -15.51
N MET A 870 8.90 -19.85 -14.54
CA MET A 870 8.55 -18.48 -14.13
C MET A 870 9.77 -17.70 -13.65
N THR A 871 10.65 -18.32 -12.86
CA THR A 871 11.89 -17.71 -12.39
C THR A 871 12.83 -17.36 -13.55
N LEU A 872 12.87 -18.17 -14.61
CA LEU A 872 13.62 -17.90 -15.83
C LEU A 872 13.00 -16.76 -16.65
N VAL A 873 11.67 -16.79 -16.83
CA VAL A 873 10.93 -15.76 -17.57
C VAL A 873 11.09 -14.39 -16.91
N ASN A 874 11.08 -14.34 -15.60
CA ASN A 874 11.30 -13.10 -14.85
C ASN A 874 12.70 -12.49 -15.05
N LYS A 875 13.68 -13.24 -15.53
CA LYS A 875 15.02 -12.73 -15.90
C LYS A 875 15.06 -12.11 -17.30
N ILE A 876 14.01 -12.26 -18.09
CA ILE A 876 13.91 -11.65 -19.42
C ILE A 876 13.83 -10.13 -19.23
N PRO A 877 14.59 -9.32 -20.01
CA PRO A 877 14.57 -7.87 -19.88
C PRO A 877 13.17 -7.26 -20.03
N ALA A 878 12.92 -6.15 -19.33
CA ALA A 878 11.71 -5.37 -19.49
C ALA A 878 11.55 -4.89 -20.95
N GLY A 879 10.35 -4.97 -21.49
CA GLY A 879 10.05 -4.63 -22.89
C GLY A 879 9.91 -5.83 -23.82
N MET A 880 10.31 -7.03 -23.39
CA MET A 880 9.98 -8.27 -24.08
C MET A 880 8.64 -8.84 -23.53
N PRO A 881 7.88 -9.57 -24.36
CA PRO A 881 6.67 -10.26 -23.90
C PRO A 881 6.97 -11.15 -22.69
N LEU A 882 6.19 -11.00 -21.62
CA LEU A 882 6.33 -11.75 -20.36
C LEU A 882 7.57 -11.42 -19.51
N GLY A 883 8.46 -10.50 -19.93
CA GLY A 883 9.68 -10.11 -19.18
C GLY A 883 9.50 -8.89 -18.29
N GLY A 884 10.54 -8.56 -17.51
CA GLY A 884 10.62 -7.30 -16.75
C GLY A 884 10.13 -7.35 -15.32
N HIS A 885 9.85 -8.52 -14.77
CA HIS A 885 9.41 -8.67 -13.38
C HIS A 885 10.52 -9.35 -12.55
N PRO A 886 11.11 -8.66 -11.57
CA PRO A 886 12.26 -9.18 -10.83
C PRO A 886 11.92 -10.25 -9.78
N TYR A 887 10.65 -10.60 -9.61
CA TYR A 887 10.15 -11.56 -8.60
C TYR A 887 8.85 -12.23 -9.06
N ILE A 888 8.51 -13.33 -8.42
CA ILE A 888 7.17 -13.94 -8.54
C ILE A 888 6.28 -13.35 -7.46
N ASP A 889 5.10 -12.90 -7.86
CA ASP A 889 4.11 -12.44 -6.89
C ASP A 889 3.67 -13.56 -5.95
N THR A 890 3.56 -13.24 -4.67
CA THR A 890 3.17 -14.19 -3.62
C THR A 890 1.79 -14.80 -3.89
N ILE A 891 0.85 -14.02 -4.45
CA ILE A 891 -0.49 -14.47 -4.83
C ILE A 891 -0.39 -15.46 -5.99
N GLY A 892 0.38 -15.09 -7.02
CA GLY A 892 0.64 -15.92 -8.18
C GLY A 892 1.25 -17.27 -7.79
N ALA A 893 2.27 -17.27 -6.93
CA ALA A 893 2.89 -18.49 -6.42
C ALA A 893 1.92 -19.39 -5.66
N ALA A 894 1.11 -18.84 -4.77
CA ALA A 894 0.11 -19.59 -4.01
C ALA A 894 -0.99 -20.20 -4.91
N CYS A 895 -1.44 -19.43 -5.92
CA CYS A 895 -2.43 -19.89 -6.89
C CYS A 895 -1.86 -20.97 -7.81
N ILE A 896 -0.64 -20.78 -8.35
CA ILE A 896 0.02 -21.79 -9.19
C ILE A 896 0.13 -23.10 -8.42
N PHE A 897 0.60 -23.08 -7.18
CA PHE A 897 0.70 -24.28 -6.36
C PHE A 897 -0.69 -24.90 -6.09
N GLY A 898 -1.62 -24.15 -5.49
CA GLY A 898 -2.91 -24.66 -5.04
C GLY A 898 -3.79 -25.20 -6.18
N VAL A 899 -3.84 -24.44 -7.27
CA VAL A 899 -4.63 -24.79 -8.46
C VAL A 899 -4.01 -25.96 -9.20
N THR A 900 -2.71 -25.89 -9.51
CA THR A 900 -2.04 -26.98 -10.24
C THR A 900 -2.11 -28.27 -9.47
N PHE A 901 -1.84 -28.23 -8.16
CA PHE A 901 -1.85 -29.43 -7.33
C PHE A 901 -3.23 -30.06 -7.29
N GLY A 902 -4.27 -29.26 -7.21
CA GLY A 902 -5.66 -29.74 -7.25
C GLY A 902 -6.08 -30.32 -8.59
N LEU A 903 -5.80 -29.60 -9.69
CA LEU A 903 -6.16 -30.03 -11.05
C LEU A 903 -5.38 -31.24 -11.50
N SER A 904 -4.11 -31.33 -11.12
CA SER A 904 -3.26 -32.47 -11.46
C SER A 904 -3.80 -33.78 -10.93
N ILE A 905 -4.47 -33.79 -9.76
CA ILE A 905 -5.03 -34.98 -9.16
C ILE A 905 -6.20 -35.52 -9.99
N ASP A 906 -7.02 -34.64 -10.55
CA ASP A 906 -8.19 -35.04 -11.34
C ASP A 906 -7.80 -35.93 -12.50
N TYR A 907 -6.79 -35.57 -13.25
CA TYR A 907 -6.28 -36.41 -14.36
C TYR A 907 -5.55 -37.65 -13.87
N ALA A 908 -4.86 -37.59 -12.72
CA ALA A 908 -4.26 -38.75 -12.11
C ALA A 908 -5.31 -39.78 -11.74
N VAL A 909 -6.35 -39.38 -11.03
CA VAL A 909 -7.44 -40.27 -10.63
C VAL A 909 -8.14 -40.84 -11.86
N PHE A 910 -8.34 -40.05 -12.92
CA PHE A 910 -8.97 -40.51 -14.14
C PHE A 910 -8.15 -41.57 -14.86
N LEU A 911 -6.84 -41.39 -15.02
CA LEU A 911 -5.96 -42.42 -15.62
C LEU A 911 -5.85 -43.65 -14.71
N LEU A 912 -5.51 -43.42 -13.43
CA LEU A 912 -5.15 -44.49 -12.51
C LEU A 912 -6.39 -45.35 -12.12
N ALA A 913 -7.59 -44.75 -12.09
CA ALA A 913 -8.83 -45.50 -11.90
C ALA A 913 -9.04 -46.51 -13.04
N ARG A 914 -8.72 -46.14 -14.29
CA ARG A 914 -8.82 -47.05 -15.44
C ARG A 914 -7.73 -48.12 -15.43
N VAL A 915 -6.53 -47.75 -15.05
CA VAL A 915 -5.44 -48.73 -14.88
C VAL A 915 -5.81 -49.72 -13.77
N LYS A 916 -6.28 -49.20 -12.63
CA LYS A 916 -6.71 -50.03 -11.51
C LYS A 916 -7.86 -50.96 -11.84
N GLU A 917 -8.90 -50.43 -12.52
CA GLU A 917 -10.05 -51.23 -12.97
C GLU A 917 -9.62 -52.48 -13.77
N HIS A 918 -8.62 -52.29 -14.64
CA HIS A 918 -8.15 -53.40 -15.49
C HIS A 918 -7.21 -54.33 -14.71
N HIS A 919 -6.39 -53.80 -13.86
CA HIS A 919 -5.54 -54.56 -12.94
C HIS A 919 -6.39 -55.40 -11.96
N ASP A 920 -7.49 -54.87 -11.40
CA ASP A 920 -8.41 -55.58 -10.51
C ASP A 920 -9.18 -56.68 -11.24
N GLN A 921 -9.27 -56.65 -12.58
CA GLN A 921 -9.77 -57.72 -13.44
C GLN A 921 -8.74 -58.85 -13.65
N GLY A 922 -7.53 -58.76 -13.07
CA GLY A 922 -6.51 -59.79 -13.11
C GLY A 922 -5.51 -59.66 -14.22
N PHE A 923 -5.51 -58.53 -14.96
CA PHE A 923 -4.46 -58.28 -15.97
C PHE A 923 -3.16 -57.80 -15.30
N ASP A 924 -2.02 -58.10 -15.92
CA ASP A 924 -0.72 -57.63 -15.44
C ASP A 924 -0.59 -56.13 -15.54
N ASN A 925 0.31 -55.53 -14.72
CA ASN A 925 0.53 -54.08 -14.61
C ASN A 925 0.80 -53.41 -15.96
N ALA A 926 1.59 -54.06 -16.85
CA ALA A 926 1.93 -53.48 -18.16
C ALA A 926 0.70 -53.41 -19.10
N THR A 927 -0.12 -54.43 -19.12
CA THR A 927 -1.36 -54.47 -19.90
C THR A 927 -2.38 -53.48 -19.33
N ALA A 928 -2.54 -53.43 -18.03
CA ALA A 928 -3.42 -52.47 -17.37
C ALA A 928 -3.02 -51.01 -17.69
N ILE A 929 -1.72 -50.69 -17.66
CA ILE A 929 -1.22 -49.35 -18.01
C ILE A 929 -1.53 -49.02 -19.47
N ARG A 930 -1.27 -49.94 -20.40
CA ARG A 930 -1.55 -49.73 -21.84
C ARG A 930 -3.03 -49.46 -22.05
N PHE A 931 -3.91 -50.29 -21.44
CA PHE A 931 -5.33 -50.11 -21.53
C PHE A 931 -5.79 -48.77 -20.98
N GLY A 932 -5.26 -48.35 -19.80
CA GLY A 932 -5.53 -47.07 -19.20
C GLY A 932 -5.15 -45.92 -20.15
N LEU A 933 -3.96 -45.96 -20.72
CA LEU A 933 -3.48 -44.95 -21.66
C LEU A 933 -4.29 -44.89 -22.96
N ASP A 934 -4.61 -46.01 -23.56
CA ASP A 934 -5.41 -46.07 -24.78
C ASP A 934 -6.79 -45.43 -24.62
N ARG A 935 -7.39 -45.58 -23.45
CA ARG A 935 -8.70 -45.00 -23.14
C ARG A 935 -8.70 -43.57 -22.66
N THR A 936 -7.58 -43.09 -22.06
CA THR A 936 -7.59 -41.79 -21.38
C THR A 936 -6.66 -40.76 -22.01
N ALA A 937 -5.60 -41.17 -22.72
CA ALA A 937 -4.59 -40.25 -23.23
C ALA A 937 -5.16 -39.10 -24.11
N ALA A 938 -6.10 -39.42 -25.01
CA ALA A 938 -6.71 -38.41 -25.87
C ALA A 938 -7.62 -37.45 -25.11
N VAL A 939 -8.29 -37.91 -24.07
CA VAL A 939 -9.15 -37.05 -23.22
C VAL A 939 -8.29 -36.16 -22.36
N ILE A 940 -7.21 -36.67 -21.73
CA ILE A 940 -6.27 -35.92 -20.91
C ILE A 940 -5.59 -34.84 -21.72
N THR A 941 -5.07 -35.16 -22.93
CA THR A 941 -4.44 -34.16 -23.81
C THR A 941 -5.42 -33.11 -24.32
N GLY A 942 -6.63 -33.51 -24.62
CA GLY A 942 -7.72 -32.61 -25.01
C GLY A 942 -8.06 -31.64 -23.89
N ALA A 943 -8.21 -32.14 -22.67
CA ALA A 943 -8.45 -31.36 -21.47
C ALA A 943 -7.28 -30.42 -21.19
N ALA A 944 -6.04 -30.88 -21.24
CA ALA A 944 -4.84 -30.07 -21.09
C ALA A 944 -4.78 -28.94 -22.12
N ALA A 945 -5.09 -29.23 -23.39
CA ALA A 945 -5.11 -28.20 -24.42
C ALA A 945 -6.16 -27.14 -24.17
N ILE A 946 -7.35 -27.54 -23.72
CA ILE A 946 -8.46 -26.63 -23.39
C ILE A 946 -8.07 -25.74 -22.19
N MET A 947 -7.55 -26.33 -21.13
CA MET A 947 -7.16 -25.58 -19.95
C MET A 947 -5.97 -24.65 -20.24
N SER A 948 -4.99 -25.15 -21.02
CA SER A 948 -3.90 -24.32 -21.47
C SER A 948 -4.37 -23.13 -22.33
N ALA A 949 -5.42 -23.32 -23.15
CA ALA A 949 -6.04 -22.25 -23.91
C ALA A 949 -6.69 -21.18 -23.01
N VAL A 950 -7.31 -21.60 -21.92
CA VAL A 950 -7.84 -20.67 -20.93
C VAL A 950 -6.70 -19.91 -20.24
N PHE A 951 -5.71 -20.62 -19.69
CA PHE A 951 -4.65 -19.98 -18.89
C PHE A 951 -3.67 -19.15 -19.71
N ILE A 952 -3.36 -19.56 -20.95
CA ILE A 952 -2.48 -18.78 -21.83
C ILE A 952 -3.08 -17.42 -22.20
N SER A 953 -4.41 -17.32 -22.26
CA SER A 953 -5.07 -16.03 -22.49
C SER A 953 -4.87 -15.06 -21.34
N PHE A 954 -4.74 -15.57 -20.12
CA PHE A 954 -4.36 -14.77 -18.96
C PHE A 954 -2.85 -14.49 -18.89
N ALA A 955 -2.01 -15.33 -19.50
CA ALA A 955 -0.57 -15.13 -19.54
C ALA A 955 -0.17 -13.87 -20.33
N VAL A 956 -0.98 -13.44 -21.31
CA VAL A 956 -0.77 -12.20 -22.06
C VAL A 956 -1.32 -10.96 -21.34
N ALA A 957 -1.84 -11.11 -20.12
CA ALA A 957 -2.31 -9.98 -19.34
C ALA A 957 -1.14 -9.01 -19.01
N PRO A 958 -1.32 -7.70 -19.18
CA PRO A 958 -0.26 -6.73 -18.97
C PRO A 958 0.12 -6.54 -17.49
N ILE A 959 -0.68 -7.07 -16.57
CA ILE A 959 -0.44 -7.01 -15.13
C ILE A 959 0.27 -8.27 -14.64
N ALA A 960 1.37 -8.09 -13.89
CA ALA A 960 2.30 -9.17 -13.58
C ALA A 960 1.67 -10.35 -12.85
N ASN A 961 0.87 -10.12 -11.82
CA ASN A 961 0.27 -11.19 -11.02
C ASN A 961 -0.65 -12.10 -11.86
N ILE A 962 -1.49 -11.54 -12.71
CA ILE A 962 -2.40 -12.30 -13.58
C ILE A 962 -1.61 -13.00 -14.67
N GLY A 963 -0.66 -12.31 -15.32
CA GLY A 963 0.21 -12.88 -16.36
C GLY A 963 1.04 -14.04 -15.83
N GLN A 964 1.63 -13.89 -14.66
CA GLN A 964 2.39 -14.95 -13.98
C GLN A 964 1.51 -16.15 -13.61
N MET A 965 0.30 -15.92 -13.09
CA MET A 965 -0.66 -17.00 -12.82
C MET A 965 -1.03 -17.75 -14.10
N GLY A 966 -1.38 -17.03 -15.17
CA GLY A 966 -1.73 -17.62 -16.44
C GLY A 966 -0.61 -18.47 -17.04
N LEU A 967 0.61 -17.92 -17.11
CA LEU A 967 1.77 -18.62 -17.63
C LEU A 967 2.16 -19.82 -16.77
N GLY A 968 2.27 -19.61 -15.45
CA GLY A 968 2.64 -20.68 -14.52
C GLY A 968 1.69 -21.85 -14.55
N LEU A 969 0.37 -21.58 -14.56
CA LEU A 969 -0.66 -22.61 -14.68
C LEU A 969 -0.61 -23.30 -16.05
N THR A 970 -0.40 -22.57 -17.14
CA THR A 970 -0.24 -23.15 -18.48
C THR A 970 0.93 -24.13 -18.53
N VAL A 971 2.10 -23.70 -18.04
CA VAL A 971 3.30 -24.56 -18.02
C VAL A 971 3.09 -25.78 -17.14
N ALA A 972 2.55 -25.59 -15.95
CA ALA A 972 2.28 -26.66 -15.00
C ALA A 972 1.36 -27.72 -15.59
N ILE A 973 0.25 -27.32 -16.21
CA ILE A 973 -0.74 -28.24 -16.79
C ILE A 973 -0.19 -28.94 -18.02
N LEU A 974 0.51 -28.21 -18.90
CA LEU A 974 1.14 -28.84 -20.06
C LEU A 974 2.16 -29.89 -19.63
N VAL A 975 3.02 -29.62 -18.68
CA VAL A 975 4.02 -30.56 -18.17
C VAL A 975 3.32 -31.74 -17.49
N ASP A 976 2.36 -31.49 -16.62
CA ASP A 976 1.68 -32.53 -15.86
C ASP A 976 0.86 -33.46 -16.77
N ALA A 977 -0.04 -32.90 -17.56
CA ALA A 977 -0.99 -33.69 -18.32
C ALA A 977 -0.33 -34.40 -19.52
N THR A 978 0.72 -33.85 -20.12
CA THR A 978 1.37 -34.46 -21.28
C THR A 978 2.60 -35.30 -20.89
N VAL A 979 3.58 -34.67 -20.27
CA VAL A 979 4.86 -35.29 -19.96
C VAL A 979 4.73 -36.26 -18.78
N VAL A 980 4.17 -35.77 -17.69
CA VAL A 980 4.10 -36.56 -16.45
C VAL A 980 3.07 -37.68 -16.55
N ARG A 981 1.85 -37.40 -16.97
CA ARG A 981 0.76 -38.40 -16.97
C ARG A 981 0.82 -39.41 -18.11
N ILE A 982 1.22 -38.97 -19.28
CA ILE A 982 1.21 -39.86 -20.46
C ILE A 982 2.48 -40.69 -20.56
N VAL A 983 3.60 -40.17 -20.06
CA VAL A 983 4.89 -40.84 -20.24
C VAL A 983 5.55 -41.19 -18.90
N LEU A 984 5.79 -40.20 -18.03
CA LEU A 984 6.65 -40.39 -16.86
C LEU A 984 6.01 -41.30 -15.80
N LEU A 985 4.73 -41.02 -15.43
CA LEU A 985 4.00 -41.85 -14.46
C LEU A 985 3.87 -43.31 -14.95
N PRO A 986 3.39 -43.59 -16.19
CA PRO A 986 3.37 -44.97 -16.73
C PRO A 986 4.76 -45.63 -16.80
N ALA A 987 5.81 -44.87 -17.17
CA ALA A 987 7.18 -45.41 -17.21
C ALA A 987 7.65 -45.83 -15.81
N LEU A 988 7.41 -45.00 -14.78
CA LEU A 988 7.75 -45.33 -13.41
C LEU A 988 6.91 -46.48 -12.85
N MET A 989 5.64 -46.56 -13.22
CA MET A 989 4.75 -47.68 -12.86
C MET A 989 5.27 -49.02 -13.47
N LEU A 990 5.79 -48.98 -14.71
CA LEU A 990 6.40 -50.13 -15.35
C LEU A 990 7.72 -50.53 -14.67
N LEU A 991 8.53 -49.56 -14.25
CA LEU A 991 9.79 -49.80 -13.56
C LEU A 991 9.62 -50.39 -12.16
N ILE A 992 8.60 -49.92 -11.43
CA ILE A 992 8.28 -50.42 -10.08
C ILE A 992 7.58 -51.78 -10.14
N GLY A 993 6.84 -52.02 -11.22
CA GLY A 993 6.09 -53.27 -11.45
C GLY A 993 4.93 -53.45 -10.50
N GLU A 994 4.59 -54.72 -10.19
CA GLU A 994 3.45 -55.10 -9.36
C GLU A 994 3.54 -54.53 -7.90
N ARG A 995 4.71 -54.22 -7.41
CA ARG A 995 4.91 -53.65 -6.06
C ARG A 995 4.19 -52.31 -5.88
N ILE A 996 3.86 -51.62 -6.95
CA ILE A 996 3.15 -50.32 -6.89
C ILE A 996 1.72 -50.44 -6.33
N TRP A 997 1.13 -51.65 -6.45
CA TRP A 997 -0.23 -51.96 -5.97
C TRP A 997 -0.26 -52.52 -4.54
N TYR A 998 0.91 -52.67 -3.89
CA TYR A 998 1.00 -53.20 -2.54
C TYR A 998 0.29 -52.32 -1.52
N VAL A 999 -0.59 -52.91 -0.72
CA VAL A 999 -1.29 -52.27 0.39
C VAL A 999 -0.92 -53.01 1.68
N PRO A 1000 -0.41 -52.36 2.71
CA PRO A 1000 -0.24 -53.01 4.01
C PRO A 1000 -1.59 -53.46 4.59
N ALA A 1001 -1.64 -54.68 5.14
CA ALA A 1001 -2.89 -55.27 5.66
C ALA A 1001 -3.60 -54.41 6.75
N THR A 1002 -2.80 -53.66 7.55
CA THR A 1002 -3.34 -52.72 8.52
C THR A 1002 -4.07 -51.57 7.86
N LEU A 1003 -3.52 -51.03 6.80
CA LEU A 1003 -4.09 -49.92 6.05
C LEU A 1003 -5.29 -50.35 5.25
N ASP A 1004 -5.28 -51.57 4.70
CA ASP A 1004 -6.39 -52.14 3.93
C ASP A 1004 -7.69 -52.28 4.74
N ARG A 1005 -7.57 -52.56 6.06
CA ARG A 1005 -8.72 -52.65 6.98
C ARG A 1005 -9.28 -51.25 7.35
N LEU A 1006 -8.47 -50.22 7.32
CA LEU A 1006 -8.88 -48.84 7.69
C LEU A 1006 -9.49 -48.08 6.51
N LEU A 1007 -9.17 -48.47 5.27
CA LEU A 1007 -9.58 -47.72 4.10
C LEU A 1007 -11.01 -48.04 3.68
N PRO A 1008 -11.83 -47.06 3.34
CA PRO A 1008 -13.17 -47.28 2.81
C PRO A 1008 -13.10 -47.99 1.45
N HIS A 1009 -14.01 -48.90 1.22
CA HIS A 1009 -14.16 -49.59 -0.06
C HIS A 1009 -14.92 -48.68 -1.06
N LEU A 1010 -14.19 -47.69 -1.59
CA LEU A 1010 -14.74 -46.80 -2.63
C LEU A 1010 -14.64 -47.49 -3.98
N ASN A 1011 -15.70 -48.16 -4.42
CA ASN A 1011 -15.76 -48.79 -5.74
C ASN A 1011 -15.71 -47.75 -6.85
N VAL A 1012 -14.51 -47.49 -7.41
CA VAL A 1012 -14.27 -46.47 -8.45
C VAL A 1012 -14.57 -47.01 -9.86
N GLY A 1013 -14.74 -48.32 -10.04
CA GLY A 1013 -14.74 -48.97 -11.34
C GLY A 1013 -15.92 -49.84 -11.74
N HIS A 1014 -16.91 -50.09 -10.93
CA HIS A 1014 -17.97 -51.01 -11.31
C HIS A 1014 -19.10 -50.29 -12.05
N GLY A 1015 -19.08 -50.33 -13.36
CA GLY A 1015 -20.35 -50.44 -14.12
C GLY A 1015 -21.07 -51.72 -13.66
N PRO A 1016 -22.41 -51.83 -13.83
CA PRO A 1016 -23.16 -53.02 -13.47
C PRO A 1016 -22.47 -54.24 -14.12
N PRO A 1017 -22.49 -55.41 -13.43
CA PRO A 1017 -21.90 -56.62 -13.97
C PRO A 1017 -22.33 -56.80 -15.41
N GLN A 1018 -21.41 -57.12 -16.31
CA GLN A 1018 -21.79 -57.61 -17.64
C GLN A 1018 -22.62 -58.86 -17.39
N GLU A 1019 -23.97 -58.72 -17.50
CA GLU A 1019 -24.76 -59.86 -17.78
C GLU A 1019 -24.15 -60.50 -19.00
N ALA A 1020 -23.63 -61.73 -18.83
CA ALA A 1020 -23.11 -62.55 -19.89
C ALA A 1020 -24.14 -62.54 -20.99
N LYS A 1021 -23.80 -62.12 -22.20
CA LYS A 1021 -24.56 -62.41 -23.38
C LYS A 1021 -24.57 -63.97 -23.51
N ALA A 1022 -25.68 -64.59 -23.09
CA ALA A 1022 -26.02 -65.92 -23.58
C ALA A 1022 -26.54 -65.75 -24.99
#